data_ca46b76b45a1d16aa7eacd21bfad97d3
#
_entry.id   ca46b76b45a1d16aa7eacd21bfad97d3
#
_cell.length_a   1.000
_cell.length_b   1.000
_cell.length_c   1.000
_cell.angle_alpha   90.00
_cell.angle_beta   90.00
_cell.angle_gamma   90.00
#
_symmetry.space_group_name_H-M   'P 1'
#
loop_
_entity.id
_entity.type
_entity.pdbx_description
1 polymer ?
#
loop_
_entity_poly.entity_id
_entity_poly.type
_entity_poly.pdbx_seq_one_letter_code
_entity_poly.pdbx_strand_id
1 'polypeptide(L)'
;MTKKLVASVIASLFAAAPALAQSDASDPMRVEGTGTVGYMNNNTSAFDRAQLDLYQDLSNGVLSNIGLQGRNSKSWFQGYGENFGRTDQYMFLRGGMYDVFKAGAYLNDIPHTFSSNAYSPYNGIGGNVLTATFPLGALPVPQPPGNWSNFTLGYDRRDWGAFAEWQKNSPWYFRVDGNQVSFSGTKMGGAANGSSPGNGFVDLAFPTQYTTNNLGLEGGYQSGKATFAVRWDYSQFDNDNKTLQWTNPNFGGNQLDTTYLPPNNTFNKFTLSGNYRDLPWRSVVSARYTWSKTTSDVGLGLTALDSGGVYNPTAPNVNTFNGEHINQSFALSWTAAPAQGVDTRAFYYWTKLENNSTQVVFGNAPTQPPVGSLGCGNYTPPGGVPTQISGNCENELYNYTKNNVGFDVWWKFMAGNKLGGGWDYNDLDQERVDYNKAHWNRLWLEYKNTMLDTVSGRLKYQYIKRDADHNFTTSGLSPNDPNYLLAYTSAFDMQSNTTNLLKLYLDWVPLDNVGLSFEGTWGKVDYDDTTLGRTSADRQGYFLSGNWSPSQAIRLNAFGSWEQTKYPSNHRYIGTVAGGPTPPSGWCTTANPNCYDPFAPPYQQSPGSTTASYNWNSQTKDQTWMIGVGSDWQAMESLKLSASYLYVKNEGDATFGIQDPIVLNNPPVLPIGNFDNSTQQWFNLKGIWAYNKNWSFTGGYSYAKYSHSDIATDGYQYVAPYPGVASNTSLSYLSGNDAFTNGHNNIFYLLVTYRFDAPQLAVAALPMAQAAPAPAAAAPPAPSAPAPAPAPAPAPTVQKITLDSKVLFDFDSAALKPEGRTAIDSQVVSSLSRMQKLEVVLVTGHTDRLGTEAYNQKLSQRRADAVRDYLVSKGVDKAKIETIGMGEKQPVVQCTQKNTKQLIDCLQPNRRVDVQAKGEATK
;
A
#
# COMPACT_ATOMS: atom_id res chain seq x y z
N MET A 1 -28.21 -11.77 -2.19
CA MET A 1 -28.38 -12.51 -3.48
C MET A 1 -27.66 -13.85 -3.37
N THR A 2 -28.31 -14.96 -3.65
CA THR A 2 -27.73 -16.28 -3.44
C THR A 2 -26.62 -16.60 -4.46
N LYS A 3 -25.58 -17.36 -4.03
CA LYS A 3 -24.48 -17.86 -4.89
C LYS A 3 -24.98 -18.39 -6.26
N LYS A 4 -26.18 -18.97 -6.27
CA LYS A 4 -26.84 -19.48 -7.48
C LYS A 4 -27.21 -18.39 -8.48
N LEU A 5 -27.60 -17.20 -8.05
CA LEU A 5 -28.04 -16.13 -8.98
C LEU A 5 -26.85 -15.50 -9.70
N VAL A 6 -25.74 -15.26 -8.99
CA VAL A 6 -24.50 -14.71 -9.59
C VAL A 6 -23.88 -15.71 -10.56
N ALA A 7 -23.80 -16.99 -10.17
CA ALA A 7 -23.34 -18.05 -11.05
C ALA A 7 -24.26 -18.21 -12.27
N SER A 8 -25.58 -18.06 -12.10
CA SER A 8 -26.53 -18.10 -13.21
C SER A 8 -26.40 -16.90 -14.15
N VAL A 9 -26.16 -15.70 -13.63
CA VAL A 9 -25.94 -14.50 -14.45
C VAL A 9 -24.64 -14.63 -15.26
N ILE A 10 -23.57 -15.10 -14.63
CA ILE A 10 -22.30 -15.33 -15.30
C ILE A 10 -22.42 -16.46 -16.30
N ALA A 11 -23.08 -17.57 -15.94
CA ALA A 11 -23.36 -18.66 -16.86
C ALA A 11 -24.26 -18.23 -18.04
N SER A 12 -25.23 -17.34 -17.79
CA SER A 12 -26.07 -16.75 -18.85
C SER A 12 -25.26 -15.84 -19.76
N LEU A 13 -24.29 -15.10 -19.21
CA LEU A 13 -23.36 -14.28 -20.00
C LEU A 13 -22.42 -15.15 -20.84
N PHE A 14 -21.94 -16.28 -20.28
CA PHE A 14 -21.18 -17.28 -21.05
C PHE A 14 -22.05 -17.99 -22.11
N ALA A 15 -23.31 -18.23 -21.83
CA ALA A 15 -24.26 -18.79 -22.80
C ALA A 15 -24.69 -17.76 -23.86
N ALA A 16 -24.66 -16.47 -23.55
CA ALA A 16 -24.94 -15.37 -24.48
C ALA A 16 -23.73 -15.02 -25.36
N ALA A 17 -22.51 -15.42 -24.99
CA ALA A 17 -21.32 -15.21 -25.82
C ALA A 17 -21.46 -15.79 -27.26
N PRO A 18 -22.05 -17.00 -27.47
CA PRO A 18 -22.36 -17.49 -28.83
C PRO A 18 -23.45 -16.70 -29.55
N ALA A 19 -24.41 -16.10 -28.83
CA ALA A 19 -25.44 -15.27 -29.43
C ALA A 19 -24.94 -13.91 -29.91
N LEU A 20 -23.92 -13.36 -29.27
CA LEU A 20 -23.16 -12.20 -29.75
C LEU A 20 -22.23 -12.54 -30.93
N ALA A 21 -22.02 -13.84 -31.18
CA ALA A 21 -21.21 -14.39 -32.27
C ALA A 21 -22.01 -14.68 -33.54
N GLN A 22 -23.24 -14.18 -33.72
CA GLN A 22 -23.87 -14.19 -35.04
C GLN A 22 -23.06 -13.26 -35.97
N SER A 23 -21.95 -13.83 -36.44
CA SER A 23 -21.02 -13.18 -37.34
C SER A 23 -21.61 -13.09 -38.75
N ASP A 24 -21.48 -11.95 -39.36
CA ASP A 24 -21.50 -11.80 -40.79
C ASP A 24 -20.58 -12.88 -41.41
N ALA A 25 -21.06 -13.69 -42.30
CA ALA A 25 -20.29 -14.80 -42.86
C ALA A 25 -18.98 -14.34 -43.56
N SER A 26 -18.90 -13.03 -43.87
CA SER A 26 -17.73 -12.38 -44.46
C SER A 26 -16.64 -12.00 -43.45
N ASP A 27 -16.95 -11.97 -42.14
CA ASP A 27 -16.01 -11.58 -41.09
C ASP A 27 -16.24 -12.43 -39.79
N PRO A 28 -15.94 -13.74 -39.84
CA PRO A 28 -16.20 -14.62 -38.74
C PRO A 28 -15.38 -14.27 -37.51
N MET A 29 -15.99 -14.35 -36.31
CA MET A 29 -15.28 -14.13 -35.07
C MET A 29 -14.22 -15.22 -34.85
N ARG A 30 -12.96 -14.81 -34.78
CA ARG A 30 -11.87 -15.70 -34.43
C ARG A 30 -11.86 -15.90 -32.91
N VAL A 31 -12.08 -17.13 -32.44
CA VAL A 31 -12.11 -17.48 -31.02
C VAL A 31 -10.90 -18.36 -30.72
N GLU A 32 -10.17 -18.00 -29.66
CA GLU A 32 -9.06 -18.77 -29.12
C GLU A 32 -9.17 -18.90 -27.60
N GLY A 33 -8.60 -19.93 -27.05
CA GLY A 33 -8.67 -20.09 -25.60
C GLY A 33 -7.80 -21.22 -25.05
N THR A 34 -7.81 -21.24 -23.72
CA THR A 34 -7.10 -22.25 -22.93
C THR A 34 -8.01 -22.76 -21.83
N GLY A 35 -8.02 -24.06 -21.61
CA GLY A 35 -8.60 -24.67 -20.42
C GLY A 35 -7.51 -25.46 -19.69
N THR A 36 -7.37 -25.19 -18.41
CA THR A 36 -6.41 -25.89 -17.54
C THR A 36 -7.17 -26.55 -16.41
N VAL A 37 -6.89 -27.81 -16.14
CA VAL A 37 -7.35 -28.49 -14.96
C VAL A 37 -6.21 -29.28 -14.34
N GLY A 38 -6.19 -29.36 -13.04
CA GLY A 38 -5.17 -30.12 -12.35
C GLY A 38 -5.48 -30.34 -10.89
N TYR A 39 -4.52 -30.82 -10.19
CA TYR A 39 -4.64 -31.13 -8.78
C TYR A 39 -3.43 -30.59 -8.02
N MET A 40 -3.70 -29.99 -6.88
CA MET A 40 -2.70 -29.51 -5.92
C MET A 40 -2.76 -30.38 -4.67
N ASN A 41 -1.61 -30.86 -4.27
CA ASN A 41 -1.42 -31.55 -3.00
C ASN A 41 -0.46 -30.71 -2.11
N ASN A 42 -0.98 -30.27 -0.99
CA ASN A 42 -0.22 -29.64 0.07
C ASN A 42 -0.20 -30.58 1.27
N ASN A 43 0.96 -31.11 1.61
CA ASN A 43 1.07 -32.06 2.74
C ASN A 43 1.37 -31.37 4.08
N THR A 44 1.21 -30.07 4.14
CA THR A 44 1.39 -29.28 5.35
C THR A 44 0.06 -29.07 6.06
N SER A 45 0.05 -29.15 7.39
CA SER A 45 -1.17 -28.93 8.20
C SER A 45 -1.68 -27.47 8.03
N ALA A 46 -2.98 -27.26 8.24
CA ALA A 46 -3.55 -25.91 8.19
C ALA A 46 -2.90 -24.98 9.23
N PHE A 47 -2.51 -25.53 10.38
CA PHE A 47 -1.80 -24.80 11.43
C PHE A 47 -0.43 -24.30 10.96
N ASP A 48 0.41 -25.18 10.42
CA ASP A 48 1.77 -24.83 9.98
C ASP A 48 1.80 -23.88 8.77
N ARG A 49 0.71 -23.81 8.02
CA ARG A 49 0.62 -22.96 6.83
C ARG A 49 -0.23 -21.71 7.00
N ALA A 50 -0.78 -21.43 8.20
CA ALA A 50 -1.72 -20.33 8.42
C ALA A 50 -1.20 -18.99 7.90
N GLN A 51 0.06 -18.67 8.17
CA GLN A 51 0.74 -17.47 7.67
C GLN A 51 0.91 -17.41 6.14
N LEU A 52 0.86 -18.56 5.48
CA LEU A 52 1.00 -18.69 4.03
C LEU A 52 -0.35 -18.81 3.32
N ASP A 53 -1.41 -19.16 4.07
CA ASP A 53 -2.80 -19.27 3.59
C ASP A 53 -3.57 -17.95 3.65
N LEU A 54 -2.95 -16.85 4.06
CA LEU A 54 -3.63 -15.61 4.42
C LEU A 54 -4.66 -15.14 3.38
N TYR A 55 -4.41 -15.30 2.07
CA TYR A 55 -5.28 -14.84 1.00
C TYR A 55 -5.52 -15.85 -0.13
N GLN A 56 -5.15 -17.08 0.08
CA GLN A 56 -5.32 -18.16 -0.89
C GLN A 56 -5.92 -19.39 -0.22
N ASP A 57 -6.58 -20.18 -1.00
CA ASP A 57 -6.93 -21.53 -0.63
C ASP A 57 -5.77 -22.46 -1.00
N LEU A 58 -4.86 -22.72 -0.06
CA LEU A 58 -3.77 -23.68 -0.25
C LEU A 58 -4.14 -25.09 0.20
N SER A 59 -5.40 -25.36 0.46
CA SER A 59 -5.89 -26.72 0.76
C SER A 59 -5.77 -27.64 -0.46
N ASN A 60 -5.68 -28.94 -0.19
CA ASN A 60 -5.69 -29.95 -1.24
C ASN A 60 -6.94 -29.83 -2.12
N GLY A 61 -6.79 -29.89 -3.41
CA GLY A 61 -7.94 -29.79 -4.29
C GLY A 61 -7.64 -29.59 -5.76
N VAL A 62 -8.73 -29.48 -6.51
CA VAL A 62 -8.69 -29.25 -7.95
C VAL A 62 -8.34 -27.78 -8.21
N LEU A 63 -7.37 -27.57 -9.08
CA LEU A 63 -7.08 -26.29 -9.70
C LEU A 63 -7.72 -26.23 -11.07
N SER A 64 -8.31 -25.11 -11.40
CA SER A 64 -8.95 -24.91 -12.69
C SER A 64 -8.70 -23.50 -13.20
N ASN A 65 -8.52 -23.38 -14.51
CA ASN A 65 -8.34 -22.09 -15.17
C ASN A 65 -8.93 -22.16 -16.57
N ILE A 66 -9.71 -21.17 -16.97
CA ILE A 66 -10.26 -21.04 -18.32
C ILE A 66 -9.96 -19.61 -18.81
N GLY A 67 -9.35 -19.50 -19.96
CA GLY A 67 -9.18 -18.25 -20.68
C GLY A 67 -9.80 -18.35 -22.08
N LEU A 68 -10.64 -17.39 -22.43
CA LEU A 68 -11.32 -17.30 -23.72
C LEU A 68 -11.18 -15.90 -24.27
N GLN A 69 -10.90 -15.77 -25.55
CA GLN A 69 -11.00 -14.49 -26.24
C GLN A 69 -11.48 -14.69 -27.69
N GLY A 70 -12.26 -13.74 -28.14
CA GLY A 70 -12.73 -13.72 -29.52
C GLY A 70 -12.72 -12.30 -30.09
N ARG A 71 -12.45 -12.18 -31.37
CA ARG A 71 -12.45 -10.90 -32.08
C ARG A 71 -12.73 -11.06 -33.55
N ASN A 72 -13.34 -10.04 -34.12
CA ASN A 72 -13.42 -9.79 -35.55
C ASN A 72 -13.16 -8.30 -35.81
N SER A 73 -13.43 -7.77 -37.01
CA SER A 73 -13.20 -6.36 -37.30
C SER A 73 -14.11 -5.40 -36.51
N LYS A 74 -15.27 -5.87 -36.02
CA LYS A 74 -16.31 -5.01 -35.41
C LYS A 74 -16.40 -5.21 -33.89
N SER A 75 -16.13 -6.40 -33.38
CA SER A 75 -16.40 -6.77 -31.99
C SER A 75 -15.34 -7.68 -31.39
N TRP A 76 -15.30 -7.72 -30.08
CA TRP A 76 -14.39 -8.53 -29.31
C TRP A 76 -15.03 -8.97 -28.00
N PHE A 77 -14.55 -10.09 -27.47
CA PHE A 77 -14.82 -10.49 -26.09
C PHE A 77 -13.58 -11.13 -25.44
N GLN A 78 -13.53 -11.13 -24.12
CA GLN A 78 -12.51 -11.77 -23.30
C GLN A 78 -13.17 -12.31 -22.03
N GLY A 79 -12.97 -13.58 -21.75
CA GLY A 79 -13.36 -14.22 -20.49
C GLY A 79 -12.17 -14.92 -19.86
N TYR A 80 -12.12 -14.87 -18.55
CA TYR A 80 -11.13 -15.58 -17.75
C TYR A 80 -11.76 -16.03 -16.44
N GLY A 81 -11.35 -17.18 -15.95
CA GLY A 81 -11.71 -17.64 -14.64
C GLY A 81 -10.69 -18.64 -14.10
N GLU A 82 -10.48 -18.63 -12.81
CA GLU A 82 -9.58 -19.52 -12.10
C GLU A 82 -10.17 -20.01 -10.78
N ASN A 83 -9.71 -21.16 -10.32
CA ASN A 83 -10.04 -21.76 -9.03
C ASN A 83 -11.56 -21.90 -8.80
N PHE A 84 -12.28 -22.33 -9.82
CA PHE A 84 -13.74 -22.49 -9.74
C PHE A 84 -14.15 -23.40 -8.57
N GLY A 85 -15.02 -22.85 -7.70
CA GLY A 85 -15.54 -23.56 -6.52
C GLY A 85 -14.62 -23.53 -5.30
N ARG A 86 -13.45 -22.91 -5.37
CA ARG A 86 -12.55 -22.67 -4.24
C ARG A 86 -12.88 -21.33 -3.58
N THR A 87 -12.34 -21.09 -2.40
CA THR A 87 -12.57 -19.85 -1.66
C THR A 87 -11.83 -18.64 -2.24
N ASP A 88 -10.85 -18.87 -3.11
CA ASP A 88 -10.06 -17.88 -3.81
C ASP A 88 -10.36 -17.82 -5.33
N GLN A 89 -11.62 -18.08 -5.70
CA GLN A 89 -12.03 -18.06 -7.11
C GLN A 89 -12.06 -16.63 -7.67
N TYR A 90 -11.63 -16.50 -8.90
CA TYR A 90 -11.72 -15.25 -9.67
C TYR A 90 -12.27 -15.51 -11.07
N MET A 91 -13.16 -14.64 -11.54
CA MET A 91 -13.64 -14.70 -12.91
C MET A 91 -14.03 -13.32 -13.43
N PHE A 92 -13.87 -13.12 -14.73
CA PHE A 92 -14.44 -11.98 -15.43
C PHE A 92 -14.86 -12.35 -16.86
N LEU A 93 -15.81 -11.59 -17.35
CA LEU A 93 -16.21 -11.55 -18.74
C LEU A 93 -16.34 -10.09 -19.17
N ARG A 94 -15.73 -9.73 -20.28
CA ARG A 94 -15.89 -8.41 -20.89
C ARG A 94 -15.90 -8.49 -22.40
N GLY A 95 -16.56 -7.55 -23.04
CA GLY A 95 -16.62 -7.50 -24.50
C GLY A 95 -17.25 -6.21 -24.98
N GLY A 96 -17.31 -6.06 -26.29
CA GLY A 96 -17.88 -4.86 -26.87
C GLY A 96 -17.73 -4.79 -28.39
N MET A 97 -18.23 -3.70 -28.93
CA MET A 97 -18.01 -3.29 -30.31
C MET A 97 -17.00 -2.14 -30.30
N TYR A 98 -16.01 -2.24 -31.17
CA TYR A 98 -14.99 -1.19 -31.26
C TYR A 98 -15.64 0.17 -31.54
N ASP A 99 -15.18 1.20 -30.85
CA ASP A 99 -15.61 2.59 -30.95
C ASP A 99 -17.13 2.82 -30.72
N VAL A 100 -17.85 1.85 -30.18
CA VAL A 100 -19.30 1.95 -29.89
C VAL A 100 -19.58 1.72 -28.40
N PHE A 101 -19.29 0.55 -27.90
CA PHE A 101 -19.51 0.22 -26.49
C PHE A 101 -18.59 -0.89 -25.99
N LYS A 102 -18.36 -0.89 -24.69
CA LYS A 102 -17.77 -2.04 -23.97
C LYS A 102 -18.47 -2.25 -22.64
N ALA A 103 -18.63 -3.49 -22.26
CA ALA A 103 -19.22 -3.87 -20.98
C ALA A 103 -18.48 -5.08 -20.39
N GLY A 104 -18.60 -5.26 -19.11
CA GLY A 104 -18.01 -6.41 -18.43
C GLY A 104 -18.53 -6.60 -17.02
N ALA A 105 -18.32 -7.80 -16.49
CA ALA A 105 -18.62 -8.17 -15.12
C ALA A 105 -17.50 -9.05 -14.56
N TYR A 106 -17.34 -9.04 -13.25
CA TYR A 106 -16.37 -9.87 -12.54
C TYR A 106 -16.88 -10.36 -11.19
N LEU A 107 -16.24 -11.41 -10.71
CA LEU A 107 -16.36 -11.92 -9.35
C LEU A 107 -14.95 -12.24 -8.84
N ASN A 108 -14.67 -11.85 -7.60
CA ASN A 108 -13.40 -12.07 -6.93
C ASN A 108 -13.63 -12.46 -5.46
N ASP A 109 -13.42 -13.70 -5.14
CA ASP A 109 -13.47 -14.22 -3.77
C ASP A 109 -12.06 -14.28 -3.20
N ILE A 110 -11.86 -13.74 -2.01
CA ILE A 110 -10.56 -13.68 -1.35
C ILE A 110 -10.77 -14.11 0.10
N PRO A 111 -10.32 -15.30 0.49
CA PRO A 111 -10.29 -15.69 1.89
C PRO A 111 -9.23 -14.91 2.62
N HIS A 112 -9.43 -14.66 3.90
CA HIS A 112 -8.45 -14.04 4.76
C HIS A 112 -8.38 -14.79 6.08
N THR A 113 -7.42 -15.68 6.22
CA THR A 113 -7.20 -16.48 7.41
C THR A 113 -6.03 -15.94 8.22
N PHE A 114 -6.28 -15.47 9.43
CA PHE A 114 -5.22 -15.06 10.37
C PHE A 114 -4.70 -16.26 11.15
N SER A 115 -5.61 -17.13 11.62
CA SER A 115 -5.30 -18.34 12.34
C SER A 115 -6.37 -19.40 12.06
N SER A 116 -5.94 -20.61 11.84
CA SER A 116 -6.83 -21.76 11.75
C SER A 116 -7.13 -22.42 13.10
N ASN A 117 -6.49 -21.98 14.18
CA ASN A 117 -6.52 -22.58 15.50
C ASN A 117 -6.47 -21.53 16.61
N ALA A 118 -7.25 -20.46 16.48
CA ALA A 118 -7.37 -19.46 17.52
C ALA A 118 -8.23 -19.97 18.67
N TYR A 119 -7.96 -19.48 19.86
CA TYR A 119 -8.68 -19.80 21.09
C TYR A 119 -9.24 -18.55 21.72
N SER A 120 -10.43 -18.63 22.26
CA SER A 120 -11.05 -17.53 23.00
C SER A 120 -11.74 -18.07 24.26
N PRO A 121 -11.62 -17.34 25.39
CA PRO A 121 -12.34 -17.69 26.61
C PRO A 121 -13.83 -17.32 26.55
N TYR A 122 -14.37 -17.09 25.36
CA TYR A 122 -15.75 -16.70 25.13
C TYR A 122 -16.50 -17.66 24.20
N ASN A 123 -17.78 -17.85 24.48
CA ASN A 123 -18.76 -18.42 23.55
C ASN A 123 -19.43 -17.29 22.74
N GLY A 124 -20.06 -17.64 21.61
CA GLY A 124 -20.79 -16.70 20.77
C GLY A 124 -19.93 -16.06 19.68
N ILE A 125 -18.77 -16.63 19.37
CA ILE A 125 -17.84 -16.14 18.34
C ILE A 125 -18.54 -16.08 16.98
N GLY A 126 -18.33 -14.98 16.27
CA GLY A 126 -19.00 -14.70 14.99
C GLY A 126 -20.34 -13.98 15.14
N GLY A 127 -20.88 -13.89 16.36
CA GLY A 127 -22.04 -13.07 16.74
C GLY A 127 -21.62 -11.78 17.42
N ASN A 128 -22.60 -10.99 17.80
CA ASN A 128 -22.40 -9.69 18.46
C ASN A 128 -22.53 -9.75 20.00
N VAL A 129 -22.61 -10.96 20.58
CA VAL A 129 -22.61 -11.16 22.04
C VAL A 129 -21.61 -12.28 22.39
N LEU A 130 -20.64 -11.95 23.23
CA LEU A 130 -19.64 -12.87 23.73
C LEU A 130 -19.86 -13.12 25.23
N THR A 131 -20.05 -14.39 25.62
CA THR A 131 -20.27 -14.79 27.00
C THR A 131 -19.09 -15.59 27.50
N ALA A 132 -18.60 -15.24 28.71
CA ALA A 132 -17.45 -15.92 29.29
C ALA A 132 -17.73 -17.43 29.55
N THR A 133 -16.74 -18.27 29.31
CA THR A 133 -16.78 -19.72 29.59
C THR A 133 -16.36 -20.04 31.03
N PHE A 134 -15.95 -19.05 31.81
CA PHE A 134 -15.40 -19.18 33.15
C PHE A 134 -16.24 -18.39 34.17
N PRO A 135 -16.21 -18.74 35.49
CA PRO A 135 -16.90 -18.02 36.54
C PRO A 135 -16.45 -16.56 36.65
N LEU A 136 -17.43 -15.65 36.73
CA LEU A 136 -17.19 -14.22 36.90
C LEU A 136 -17.23 -13.82 38.38
N GLY A 137 -16.52 -12.76 38.69
CA GLY A 137 -16.43 -12.24 40.06
C GLY A 137 -15.31 -12.83 40.84
N ALA A 138 -14.80 -12.08 41.85
CA ALA A 138 -13.65 -12.40 42.69
C ALA A 138 -12.50 -13.09 41.96
N LEU A 139 -11.79 -12.31 41.13
CA LEU A 139 -10.56 -12.67 40.43
C LEU A 139 -10.68 -13.97 39.60
N PRO A 140 -10.81 -13.88 38.31
CA PRO A 140 -10.89 -15.07 37.49
C PRO A 140 -9.64 -15.92 37.67
N VAL A 141 -9.84 -17.15 38.12
CA VAL A 141 -8.77 -18.14 38.13
C VAL A 141 -8.39 -18.40 36.68
N PRO A 142 -7.13 -18.27 36.26
CA PRO A 142 -6.70 -18.57 34.91
C PRO A 142 -7.20 -19.93 34.47
N GLN A 143 -8.04 -19.99 33.47
CA GLN A 143 -8.49 -21.26 32.90
C GLN A 143 -7.50 -21.72 31.83
N PRO A 144 -7.12 -22.99 31.81
CA PRO A 144 -6.23 -23.50 30.78
C PRO A 144 -6.89 -23.37 29.42
N PRO A 145 -6.12 -23.06 28.36
CA PRO A 145 -6.64 -22.88 27.00
C PRO A 145 -7.45 -24.08 26.46
N GLY A 146 -7.24 -25.26 26.99
CA GLY A 146 -8.04 -26.46 26.62
C GLY A 146 -9.55 -26.36 26.92
N ASN A 147 -9.96 -25.42 27.77
CA ASN A 147 -11.37 -25.15 28.08
C ASN A 147 -11.95 -24.00 27.27
N TRP A 148 -11.15 -23.40 26.39
CA TRP A 148 -11.55 -22.27 25.57
C TRP A 148 -12.19 -22.73 24.27
N SER A 149 -13.02 -21.88 23.67
CA SER A 149 -13.60 -22.12 22.37
C SER A 149 -12.54 -22.01 21.28
N ASN A 150 -12.37 -23.06 20.49
CA ASN A 150 -11.49 -23.06 19.32
C ASN A 150 -12.24 -22.55 18.10
N PHE A 151 -11.62 -21.72 17.27
CA PHE A 151 -12.22 -21.18 16.06
C PHE A 151 -11.20 -20.78 15.00
N THR A 152 -11.65 -20.63 13.78
CA THR A 152 -10.85 -20.01 12.71
C THR A 152 -11.03 -18.51 12.77
N LEU A 153 -9.93 -17.80 13.02
CA LEU A 153 -9.86 -16.35 12.97
C LEU A 153 -9.59 -15.92 11.54
N GLY A 154 -10.56 -15.29 10.93
CA GLY A 154 -10.46 -14.86 9.53
C GLY A 154 -11.81 -14.44 8.97
N TYR A 155 -11.81 -13.96 7.74
CA TYR A 155 -13.02 -13.59 7.01
C TYR A 155 -12.87 -13.84 5.52
N ASP A 156 -13.99 -14.10 4.86
CA ASP A 156 -14.08 -14.14 3.41
C ASP A 156 -14.48 -12.77 2.88
N ARG A 157 -13.74 -12.28 1.89
CA ARG A 157 -14.08 -11.08 1.11
C ARG A 157 -14.58 -11.52 -0.26
N ARG A 158 -15.79 -11.08 -0.62
CA ARG A 158 -16.35 -11.23 -1.96
C ARG A 158 -16.50 -9.86 -2.61
N ASP A 159 -16.00 -9.72 -3.81
CA ASP A 159 -16.13 -8.52 -4.63
C ASP A 159 -16.68 -8.91 -6.00
N TRP A 160 -17.87 -8.44 -6.35
CA TRP A 160 -18.45 -8.61 -7.66
C TRP A 160 -18.94 -7.29 -8.21
N GLY A 161 -18.79 -7.11 -9.51
CA GLY A 161 -19.17 -5.86 -10.13
C GLY A 161 -19.34 -5.95 -11.63
N ALA A 162 -19.86 -4.86 -12.18
CA ALA A 162 -20.06 -4.71 -13.62
C ALA A 162 -19.80 -3.27 -14.06
N PHE A 163 -19.50 -3.10 -15.33
CA PHE A 163 -19.40 -1.80 -15.96
C PHE A 163 -19.95 -1.83 -17.37
N ALA A 164 -20.40 -0.67 -17.84
CA ALA A 164 -20.71 -0.40 -19.23
C ALA A 164 -20.20 0.98 -19.62
N GLU A 165 -19.63 1.07 -20.81
CA GLU A 165 -19.17 2.33 -21.41
C GLU A 165 -19.63 2.41 -22.85
N TRP A 166 -20.13 3.58 -23.23
CA TRP A 166 -20.68 3.83 -24.55
C TRP A 166 -20.06 5.08 -25.14
N GLN A 167 -19.65 5.05 -26.45
CA GLN A 167 -18.97 6.14 -27.14
C GLN A 167 -19.43 6.38 -28.57
N LYS A 168 -20.02 5.46 -29.28
CA LYS A 168 -20.59 5.47 -30.65
C LYS A 168 -20.03 6.52 -31.61
N ASN A 169 -18.78 6.39 -32.04
CA ASN A 169 -18.12 7.27 -33.03
C ASN A 169 -18.23 8.77 -32.67
N SER A 170 -18.26 9.09 -31.40
CA SER A 170 -18.46 10.44 -30.88
C SER A 170 -17.28 10.82 -30.03
N PRO A 171 -16.93 12.09 -29.95
CA PRO A 171 -15.97 12.55 -28.95
C PRO A 171 -16.52 12.45 -27.52
N TRP A 172 -17.83 12.26 -27.35
CA TRP A 172 -18.47 12.10 -26.05
C TRP A 172 -18.59 10.63 -25.70
N TYR A 173 -18.31 10.33 -24.43
CA TYR A 173 -18.54 9.01 -23.87
C TYR A 173 -19.31 9.10 -22.56
N PHE A 174 -19.95 7.99 -22.23
CA PHE A 174 -20.63 7.80 -20.96
C PHE A 174 -20.25 6.44 -20.39
N ARG A 175 -19.96 6.38 -19.08
CA ARG A 175 -19.61 5.17 -18.36
C ARG A 175 -20.42 5.04 -17.09
N VAL A 176 -20.90 3.85 -16.82
CA VAL A 176 -21.45 3.42 -15.53
C VAL A 176 -20.66 2.22 -15.05
N ASP A 177 -20.30 2.21 -13.80
CA ASP A 177 -19.68 1.07 -13.13
C ASP A 177 -20.21 0.96 -11.70
N GLY A 178 -20.27 -0.28 -11.18
CA GLY A 178 -20.66 -0.52 -9.81
C GLY A 178 -20.19 -1.89 -9.34
N ASN A 179 -19.97 -2.00 -8.04
CA ASN A 179 -19.62 -3.25 -7.41
C ASN A 179 -20.15 -3.32 -5.99
N GLN A 180 -20.28 -4.54 -5.51
CA GLN A 180 -20.56 -4.83 -4.11
C GLN A 180 -19.38 -5.62 -3.54
N VAL A 181 -18.87 -5.14 -2.40
CA VAL A 181 -17.84 -5.83 -1.61
C VAL A 181 -18.46 -6.26 -0.30
N SER A 182 -18.43 -7.56 0.00
CA SER A 182 -18.90 -8.09 1.28
C SER A 182 -17.77 -8.80 2.03
N PHE A 183 -17.83 -8.69 3.36
CA PHE A 183 -16.94 -9.38 4.28
C PHE A 183 -17.77 -10.22 5.24
N SER A 184 -17.35 -11.44 5.52
CA SER A 184 -18.04 -12.33 6.45
C SER A 184 -17.02 -13.14 7.24
N GLY A 185 -17.01 -13.00 8.56
CA GLY A 185 -16.09 -13.73 9.45
C GLY A 185 -15.80 -12.99 10.74
N THR A 186 -14.59 -13.14 11.23
CA THR A 186 -14.12 -12.53 12.48
C THR A 186 -12.72 -11.94 12.32
N LYS A 187 -12.44 -10.89 13.07
CA LYS A 187 -11.10 -10.33 13.23
C LYS A 187 -10.82 -10.07 14.72
N MET A 188 -9.54 -10.03 15.08
CA MET A 188 -9.15 -9.73 16.45
C MET A 188 -9.31 -8.26 16.76
N GLY A 189 -9.84 -7.97 17.92
CA GLY A 189 -9.84 -6.68 18.58
C GLY A 189 -9.54 -6.86 20.05
N GLY A 190 -9.22 -5.79 20.75
CA GLY A 190 -8.93 -5.81 22.17
C GLY A 190 -9.83 -4.87 22.96
N ALA A 191 -10.03 -5.18 24.21
CA ALA A 191 -10.69 -4.33 25.18
C ALA A 191 -9.93 -4.34 26.52
N ALA A 192 -10.06 -3.25 27.29
CA ALA A 192 -9.52 -3.22 28.64
C ALA A 192 -10.36 -4.10 29.56
N ASN A 193 -9.68 -4.90 30.37
CA ASN A 193 -10.30 -5.79 31.34
C ASN A 193 -10.43 -5.05 32.67
N GLY A 194 -11.45 -4.22 32.80
CA GLY A 194 -11.72 -3.40 33.97
C GLY A 194 -11.71 -1.90 33.71
N SER A 195 -11.96 -1.10 34.74
CA SER A 195 -12.12 0.36 34.64
C SER A 195 -10.81 1.15 34.64
N SER A 196 -9.69 0.50 34.77
CA SER A 196 -8.36 1.12 34.87
C SER A 196 -7.37 0.42 33.94
N PRO A 197 -6.44 1.17 33.30
CA PRO A 197 -5.39 0.58 32.46
C PRO A 197 -4.49 -0.46 33.15
N GLY A 198 -4.58 -0.65 34.44
CA GLY A 198 -3.80 -1.64 35.20
C GLY A 198 -4.47 -3.00 35.37
N ASN A 199 -5.68 -3.19 34.91
CA ASN A 199 -6.45 -4.41 35.17
C ASN A 199 -6.30 -5.50 34.10
N GLY A 200 -5.44 -5.29 33.09
CA GLY A 200 -5.21 -6.22 31.99
C GLY A 200 -6.07 -5.96 30.76
N PHE A 201 -5.94 -6.83 29.81
CA PHE A 201 -6.61 -6.74 28.50
C PHE A 201 -7.27 -8.07 28.16
N VAL A 202 -8.26 -8.01 27.29
CA VAL A 202 -8.90 -9.17 26.72
C VAL A 202 -8.98 -9.02 25.20
N ASP A 203 -8.61 -10.08 24.51
CA ASP A 203 -8.81 -10.18 23.07
C ASP A 203 -10.22 -10.68 22.77
N LEU A 204 -10.88 -9.99 21.88
CA LEU A 204 -12.25 -10.27 21.48
C LEU A 204 -12.32 -10.60 19.99
N ALA A 205 -13.06 -11.63 19.64
CA ALA A 205 -13.36 -11.98 18.25
C ALA A 205 -14.44 -11.04 17.69
N PHE A 206 -14.06 -9.96 17.05
CA PHE A 206 -14.98 -8.97 16.48
C PHE A 206 -15.66 -9.54 15.24
N PRO A 207 -17.00 -9.55 15.17
CA PRO A 207 -17.71 -9.99 14.00
C PRO A 207 -17.45 -9.03 12.84
N THR A 208 -17.15 -9.59 11.67
CA THR A 208 -16.89 -8.85 10.45
C THR A 208 -17.94 -9.23 9.42
N GLN A 209 -19.05 -8.51 9.42
CA GLN A 209 -20.17 -8.70 8.49
C GLN A 209 -20.47 -7.35 7.84
N TYR A 210 -19.69 -7.02 6.82
CA TYR A 210 -19.75 -5.73 6.15
C TYR A 210 -20.19 -5.88 4.70
N THR A 211 -20.97 -4.92 4.24
CA THR A 211 -21.32 -4.78 2.82
C THR A 211 -21.03 -3.35 2.37
N THR A 212 -20.30 -3.21 1.27
CA THR A 212 -20.07 -1.92 0.63
C THR A 212 -20.62 -1.96 -0.78
N ASN A 213 -21.55 -1.08 -1.10
CA ASN A 213 -22.13 -0.90 -2.43
C ASN A 213 -21.53 0.35 -3.07
N ASN A 214 -20.96 0.21 -4.26
CA ASN A 214 -20.35 1.32 -5.00
C ASN A 214 -21.05 1.52 -6.34
N LEU A 215 -21.22 2.78 -6.73
CA LEU A 215 -21.75 3.20 -8.03
C LEU A 215 -20.91 4.35 -8.54
N GLY A 216 -20.47 4.28 -9.80
CA GLY A 216 -19.76 5.33 -10.51
C GLY A 216 -20.47 5.70 -11.79
N LEU A 217 -20.66 7.01 -12.03
CA LEU A 217 -21.17 7.56 -13.27
C LEU A 217 -20.16 8.56 -13.84
N GLU A 218 -19.79 8.40 -15.08
CA GLU A 218 -18.84 9.30 -15.74
C GLU A 218 -19.35 9.69 -17.12
N GLY A 219 -19.28 10.97 -17.41
CA GLY A 219 -19.48 11.52 -18.75
C GLY A 219 -18.28 12.35 -19.14
N GLY A 220 -17.82 12.19 -20.38
CA GLY A 220 -16.63 12.90 -20.83
C GLY A 220 -16.61 13.20 -22.31
N TYR A 221 -15.71 14.11 -22.65
CA TYR A 221 -15.41 14.52 -24.01
C TYR A 221 -13.94 14.28 -24.30
N GLN A 222 -13.66 13.70 -25.45
CA GLN A 222 -12.29 13.41 -25.88
C GLN A 222 -12.11 13.82 -27.35
N SER A 223 -11.21 14.75 -27.54
CA SER A 223 -10.81 15.19 -28.90
C SER A 223 -9.28 15.24 -28.99
N GLY A 224 -8.77 15.54 -30.18
CA GLY A 224 -7.33 15.68 -30.40
C GLY A 224 -6.65 16.75 -29.51
N LYS A 225 -7.39 17.84 -29.21
CA LYS A 225 -6.84 18.98 -28.46
C LYS A 225 -7.28 19.04 -26.99
N ALA A 226 -8.46 18.52 -26.68
CA ALA A 226 -9.05 18.63 -25.35
C ALA A 226 -9.64 17.32 -24.89
N THR A 227 -9.46 17.03 -23.61
CA THR A 227 -10.23 16.01 -22.91
C THR A 227 -10.79 16.61 -21.64
N PHE A 228 -12.03 16.30 -21.32
CA PHE A 228 -12.59 16.60 -20.02
C PHE A 228 -13.58 15.51 -19.59
N ALA A 229 -13.73 15.32 -18.30
CA ALA A 229 -14.63 14.36 -17.73
C ALA A 229 -15.22 14.89 -16.42
N VAL A 230 -16.48 14.54 -16.20
CA VAL A 230 -17.18 14.68 -14.92
C VAL A 230 -17.54 13.30 -14.45
N ARG A 231 -17.15 12.97 -13.23
CA ARG A 231 -17.44 11.70 -12.59
C ARG A 231 -18.08 11.91 -11.22
N TRP A 232 -19.14 11.16 -10.98
CA TRP A 232 -19.73 11.00 -9.66
C TRP A 232 -19.52 9.57 -9.16
N ASP A 233 -18.98 9.42 -7.95
CA ASP A 233 -18.84 8.16 -7.25
C ASP A 233 -19.71 8.20 -5.98
N TYR A 234 -20.49 7.17 -5.77
CA TYR A 234 -21.27 6.92 -4.57
C TYR A 234 -20.82 5.61 -3.92
N SER A 235 -20.68 5.60 -2.60
CA SER A 235 -20.40 4.39 -1.84
C SER A 235 -21.24 4.38 -0.57
N GLN A 236 -21.80 3.23 -0.23
CA GLN A 236 -22.50 2.96 1.01
C GLN A 236 -21.87 1.77 1.70
N PHE A 237 -21.39 1.99 2.90
CA PHE A 237 -20.88 0.97 3.80
C PHE A 237 -21.90 0.65 4.87
N ASP A 238 -22.28 -0.62 4.97
CA ASP A 238 -23.20 -1.15 5.96
C ASP A 238 -22.49 -2.23 6.79
N ASN A 239 -22.59 -2.11 8.11
CA ASN A 239 -22.16 -3.11 9.08
C ASN A 239 -23.41 -3.70 9.77
N ASP A 240 -23.60 -5.02 9.65
CA ASP A 240 -24.74 -5.70 10.24
C ASP A 240 -24.73 -5.63 11.79
N ASN A 241 -23.53 -5.48 12.37
CA ASN A 241 -23.33 -5.41 13.81
C ASN A 241 -22.87 -4.01 14.22
N LYS A 242 -23.69 -3.27 14.94
CA LYS A 242 -23.36 -1.92 15.43
C LYS A 242 -22.49 -1.94 16.66
N THR A 243 -22.65 -2.97 17.50
CA THR A 243 -21.93 -3.14 18.76
C THR A 243 -21.57 -4.59 18.97
N LEU A 244 -20.52 -4.82 19.73
CA LEU A 244 -20.18 -6.09 20.33
C LEU A 244 -20.39 -5.98 21.84
N GLN A 245 -21.22 -6.83 22.40
CA GLN A 245 -21.40 -6.98 23.84
C GLN A 245 -20.58 -8.16 24.33
N TRP A 246 -19.94 -8.03 25.47
CA TRP A 246 -19.08 -9.07 25.99
C TRP A 246 -19.06 -9.07 27.52
N THR A 247 -18.92 -10.24 28.10
CA THR A 247 -18.81 -10.38 29.54
C THR A 247 -17.45 -9.89 30.01
N ASN A 248 -17.40 -8.80 30.78
CA ASN A 248 -16.14 -8.32 31.34
C ASN A 248 -15.76 -9.15 32.57
N PRO A 249 -14.60 -9.84 32.56
CA PRO A 249 -14.21 -10.76 33.62
C PRO A 249 -13.97 -10.11 34.99
N ASN A 250 -13.73 -8.81 35.05
CA ASN A 250 -13.52 -8.10 36.32
C ASN A 250 -14.80 -7.76 37.08
N PHE A 251 -15.95 -7.92 36.44
CA PHE A 251 -17.24 -7.57 37.08
C PHE A 251 -18.03 -8.82 37.37
N GLY A 252 -18.62 -8.87 38.60
CA GLY A 252 -19.47 -9.97 38.99
C GLY A 252 -20.85 -9.91 38.31
N GLY A 253 -21.52 -11.07 38.23
CA GLY A 253 -22.82 -11.16 37.59
C GLY A 253 -22.76 -11.07 36.07
N ASN A 254 -23.57 -11.65 35.31
CA ASN A 254 -23.52 -11.72 33.82
C ASN A 254 -23.72 -10.35 33.14
N GLN A 255 -23.05 -9.30 33.61
CA GLN A 255 -23.11 -7.98 33.03
C GLN A 255 -22.29 -7.94 31.75
N LEU A 256 -22.85 -7.34 30.70
CA LEU A 256 -22.20 -7.20 29.40
C LEU A 256 -21.67 -5.78 29.25
N ASP A 257 -20.38 -5.71 28.97
CA ASP A 257 -19.73 -4.50 28.49
C ASP A 257 -20.00 -4.32 26.98
N THR A 258 -19.86 -3.11 26.47
CA THR A 258 -20.20 -2.80 25.08
C THR A 258 -19.05 -2.11 24.37
N THR A 259 -18.67 -2.65 23.24
CA THR A 259 -17.69 -2.04 22.31
C THR A 259 -18.40 -1.69 21.01
N TYR A 260 -18.23 -0.45 20.53
CA TYR A 260 -18.78 -0.03 19.25
C TYR A 260 -17.96 -0.59 18.10
N LEU A 261 -18.66 -1.04 17.07
CA LEU A 261 -18.06 -1.52 15.83
C LEU A 261 -18.13 -0.42 14.75
N PRO A 262 -17.37 -0.55 13.64
CA PRO A 262 -17.36 0.45 12.59
C PRO A 262 -18.77 0.85 12.13
N PRO A 263 -19.11 2.15 12.16
CA PRO A 263 -20.47 2.61 11.85
C PRO A 263 -20.75 2.57 10.34
N ASN A 264 -22.04 2.46 10.02
CA ASN A 264 -22.54 2.68 8.68
C ASN A 264 -22.17 4.08 8.20
N ASN A 265 -21.80 4.18 6.93
CA ASN A 265 -21.45 5.47 6.35
C ASN A 265 -21.80 5.54 4.87
N THR A 266 -21.93 6.76 4.37
CA THR A 266 -22.09 7.04 2.95
C THR A 266 -20.99 7.97 2.48
N PHE A 267 -20.60 7.80 1.24
CA PHE A 267 -19.58 8.58 0.58
C PHE A 267 -20.07 9.06 -0.78
N ASN A 268 -19.92 10.35 -1.03
CA ASN A 268 -20.16 10.97 -2.32
C ASN A 268 -18.92 11.69 -2.79
N LYS A 269 -18.58 11.54 -4.08
CA LYS A 269 -17.44 12.22 -4.66
C LYS A 269 -17.74 12.70 -6.06
N PHE A 270 -17.42 13.95 -6.32
CA PHE A 270 -17.46 14.56 -7.65
C PHE A 270 -16.05 14.89 -8.10
N THR A 271 -15.73 14.50 -9.32
CA THR A 271 -14.44 14.79 -9.93
C THR A 271 -14.68 15.49 -11.26
N LEU A 272 -14.08 16.66 -11.42
CA LEU A 272 -13.97 17.37 -12.68
C LEU A 272 -12.50 17.31 -13.11
N SER A 273 -12.24 16.84 -14.31
CA SER A 273 -10.88 16.76 -14.83
C SER A 273 -10.84 17.16 -16.31
N GLY A 274 -9.75 17.78 -16.71
CA GLY A 274 -9.55 18.16 -18.07
C GLY A 274 -8.10 18.44 -18.41
N ASN A 275 -7.76 18.29 -19.67
CA ASN A 275 -6.52 18.76 -20.23
C ASN A 275 -6.75 19.41 -21.58
N TYR A 276 -5.94 20.42 -21.88
CA TYR A 276 -5.92 21.09 -23.16
C TYR A 276 -4.49 21.18 -23.69
N ARG A 277 -4.29 20.82 -24.95
CA ARG A 277 -2.96 20.74 -25.61
C ARG A 277 -2.95 21.62 -26.85
N ASP A 278 -1.80 21.65 -27.47
CA ASP A 278 -1.56 22.45 -28.68
C ASP A 278 -1.55 23.95 -28.39
N LEU A 279 -1.14 24.31 -27.20
CA LEU A 279 -0.82 25.67 -26.78
C LEU A 279 0.60 26.07 -27.24
N PRO A 280 0.96 27.38 -27.24
CA PRO A 280 2.33 27.80 -27.50
C PRO A 280 3.38 26.98 -26.77
N TRP A 281 4.57 26.81 -27.38
CA TRP A 281 5.66 25.97 -26.86
C TRP A 281 5.32 24.49 -26.68
N ARG A 282 4.39 23.97 -27.50
CA ARG A 282 3.89 22.59 -27.39
C ARG A 282 3.37 22.28 -25.99
N SER A 283 2.77 23.27 -25.35
CA SER A 283 2.38 23.12 -23.97
C SER A 283 1.04 22.43 -23.79
N VAL A 284 0.89 21.84 -22.59
CA VAL A 284 -0.33 21.19 -22.14
C VAL A 284 -0.68 21.77 -20.77
N VAL A 285 -1.93 22.15 -20.61
CA VAL A 285 -2.50 22.50 -19.30
C VAL A 285 -3.42 21.37 -18.88
N SER A 286 -3.26 20.89 -17.67
CA SER A 286 -4.10 19.87 -17.04
C SER A 286 -4.65 20.40 -15.72
N ALA A 287 -5.94 20.24 -15.50
CA ALA A 287 -6.60 20.62 -14.27
C ALA A 287 -7.51 19.49 -13.78
N ARG A 288 -7.57 19.32 -12.45
CA ARG A 288 -8.47 18.40 -11.79
C ARG A 288 -8.98 19.03 -10.49
N TYR A 289 -10.29 18.98 -10.30
CA TYR A 289 -10.94 19.32 -9.06
C TYR A 289 -11.68 18.10 -8.54
N THR A 290 -11.58 17.83 -7.26
CA THR A 290 -12.32 16.77 -6.58
C THR A 290 -12.95 17.33 -5.32
N TRP A 291 -14.21 17.03 -5.15
CA TRP A 291 -14.95 17.26 -3.91
C TRP A 291 -15.52 15.93 -3.44
N SER A 292 -15.41 15.64 -2.15
CA SER A 292 -16.04 14.46 -1.57
C SER A 292 -16.57 14.72 -0.18
N LYS A 293 -17.64 14.02 0.16
CA LYS A 293 -18.29 14.08 1.48
C LYS A 293 -18.54 12.66 1.98
N THR A 294 -18.07 12.37 3.20
CA THR A 294 -18.41 11.16 3.95
C THR A 294 -19.29 11.53 5.10
N THR A 295 -20.36 10.77 5.32
CA THR A 295 -21.24 10.96 6.47
C THR A 295 -21.50 9.64 7.17
N SER A 296 -21.61 9.68 8.50
CA SER A 296 -22.03 8.55 9.33
C SER A 296 -22.92 9.05 10.46
N ASP A 297 -23.77 8.18 10.97
CA ASP A 297 -24.66 8.46 12.08
C ASP A 297 -24.58 7.32 13.09
N VAL A 298 -24.21 7.63 14.33
CA VAL A 298 -23.98 6.65 15.39
C VAL A 298 -24.71 7.09 16.64
N GLY A 299 -25.68 6.29 17.09
CA GLY A 299 -26.28 6.47 18.42
C GLY A 299 -25.25 6.12 19.50
N LEU A 300 -25.00 7.05 20.40
CA LEU A 300 -24.10 6.88 21.54
C LEU A 300 -24.94 6.47 22.77
N GLY A 301 -24.76 5.23 23.20
CA GLY A 301 -25.34 4.69 24.41
C GLY A 301 -24.35 4.61 25.57
N LEU A 302 -24.68 3.87 26.58
CA LEU A 302 -23.77 3.50 27.67
C LEU A 302 -22.67 2.59 27.10
N THR A 303 -21.42 2.96 27.33
CA THR A 303 -20.30 2.34 26.62
C THR A 303 -19.44 1.42 27.48
N ALA A 304 -19.42 1.63 28.79
CA ALA A 304 -18.60 0.85 29.70
C ALA A 304 -19.24 0.71 31.08
N LEU A 305 -18.86 -0.38 31.75
CA LEU A 305 -19.17 -0.58 33.17
C LEU A 305 -18.19 0.24 34.00
N ASP A 306 -18.62 0.81 35.10
CA ASP A 306 -17.77 1.44 36.11
C ASP A 306 -17.06 0.36 36.97
N SER A 307 -16.23 0.78 37.91
CA SER A 307 -15.55 -0.12 38.86
C SER A 307 -16.46 -0.93 39.77
N GLY A 308 -17.74 -0.54 39.88
CA GLY A 308 -18.78 -1.28 40.59
C GLY A 308 -19.57 -2.23 39.69
N GLY A 309 -19.27 -2.32 38.44
CA GLY A 309 -20.00 -3.12 37.46
C GLY A 309 -21.34 -2.51 37.04
N VAL A 310 -21.51 -1.21 37.24
CA VAL A 310 -22.71 -0.44 36.86
C VAL A 310 -22.34 0.43 35.65
N TYR A 311 -23.27 0.55 34.70
CA TYR A 311 -23.09 1.48 33.60
C TYR A 311 -22.93 2.91 34.09
N ASN A 312 -21.87 3.58 33.62
CA ASN A 312 -21.58 4.95 33.96
C ASN A 312 -22.61 5.88 33.30
N PRO A 313 -23.50 6.57 34.05
CA PRO A 313 -24.51 7.45 33.50
C PRO A 313 -23.97 8.80 33.00
N THR A 314 -22.69 9.09 33.20
CA THR A 314 -22.06 10.37 32.84
C THR A 314 -21.40 10.34 31.46
N ALA A 315 -21.61 9.30 30.68
CA ALA A 315 -21.10 9.25 29.30
C ALA A 315 -22.01 10.08 28.39
N PRO A 316 -21.70 10.19 27.17
CA PRO A 316 -21.15 11.40 26.52
C PRO A 316 -22.13 12.59 26.59
N ASN A 317 -21.65 13.79 26.30
CA ASN A 317 -22.45 15.04 26.31
C ASN A 317 -23.57 15.08 25.25
N VAL A 318 -23.55 14.14 24.30
CA VAL A 318 -24.52 14.01 23.20
C VAL A 318 -24.95 12.56 23.02
N ASN A 319 -26.19 12.35 22.55
CA ASN A 319 -26.76 11.02 22.34
C ASN A 319 -26.48 10.45 20.95
N THR A 320 -25.97 11.26 20.05
CA THR A 320 -25.68 10.88 18.66
C THR A 320 -24.42 11.55 18.20
N PHE A 321 -23.55 10.76 17.56
CA PHE A 321 -22.40 11.27 16.81
C PHE A 321 -22.76 11.30 15.33
N ASN A 322 -22.77 12.50 14.75
CA ASN A 322 -22.91 12.70 13.32
C ASN A 322 -21.52 12.96 12.74
N GLY A 323 -20.98 11.97 12.08
CA GLY A 323 -19.70 12.08 11.39
C GLY A 323 -19.89 12.76 10.03
N GLU A 324 -19.08 13.79 9.76
CA GLU A 324 -19.08 14.49 8.49
C GLU A 324 -17.66 14.95 8.12
N HIS A 325 -17.12 14.38 7.04
CA HIS A 325 -15.85 14.81 6.48
C HIS A 325 -16.04 15.31 5.05
N ILE A 326 -15.57 16.50 4.77
CA ILE A 326 -15.52 17.07 3.42
C ILE A 326 -14.07 17.19 3.00
N ASN A 327 -13.71 16.51 1.89
CA ASN A 327 -12.40 16.63 1.29
C ASN A 327 -12.51 17.33 -0.05
N GLN A 328 -11.66 18.33 -0.26
CA GLN A 328 -11.54 19.04 -1.53
C GLN A 328 -10.10 19.01 -2.00
N SER A 329 -9.90 18.87 -3.29
CA SER A 329 -8.56 18.98 -3.88
C SER A 329 -8.62 19.62 -5.25
N PHE A 330 -7.61 20.44 -5.53
CA PHE A 330 -7.40 21.05 -6.85
C PHE A 330 -5.96 20.80 -7.28
N ALA A 331 -5.78 20.35 -8.51
CA ALA A 331 -4.49 20.14 -9.12
C ALA A 331 -4.46 20.86 -10.46
N LEU A 332 -3.45 21.68 -10.66
CA LEU A 332 -3.16 22.37 -11.92
C LEU A 332 -1.73 22.07 -12.32
N SER A 333 -1.50 21.69 -13.54
CA SER A 333 -0.16 21.55 -14.09
C SER A 333 -0.07 22.09 -15.50
N TRP A 334 1.02 22.77 -15.79
CA TRP A 334 1.40 23.26 -17.10
C TRP A 334 2.76 22.66 -17.47
N THR A 335 2.83 21.99 -18.61
CA THR A 335 4.05 21.46 -19.17
C THR A 335 4.32 22.11 -20.49
N ALA A 336 5.55 22.46 -20.81
CA ALA A 336 5.94 23.12 -22.04
C ALA A 336 7.34 22.72 -22.48
N ALA A 337 7.60 22.87 -23.80
CA ALA A 337 8.93 22.77 -24.39
C ALA A 337 9.29 24.10 -25.05
N PRO A 338 9.73 25.12 -24.26
CA PRO A 338 9.94 26.48 -24.77
C PRO A 338 11.11 26.60 -25.75
N ALA A 339 12.05 25.68 -25.70
CA ALA A 339 13.17 25.60 -26.61
C ALA A 339 13.52 24.13 -26.93
N GLN A 340 14.28 23.91 -27.98
CA GLN A 340 14.74 22.58 -28.35
C GLN A 340 15.58 21.95 -27.21
N GLY A 341 15.17 20.80 -26.75
CA GLY A 341 15.85 20.09 -25.66
C GLY A 341 15.57 20.63 -24.26
N VAL A 342 14.65 21.61 -24.12
CA VAL A 342 14.23 22.12 -22.82
C VAL A 342 12.76 21.75 -22.58
N ASP A 343 12.51 20.99 -21.50
CA ASP A 343 11.19 20.66 -21.01
C ASP A 343 10.99 21.39 -19.66
N THR A 344 9.81 21.98 -19.47
CA THR A 344 9.47 22.67 -18.22
C THR A 344 8.12 22.18 -17.68
N ARG A 345 7.96 22.22 -16.40
CA ARG A 345 6.68 21.99 -15.73
C ARG A 345 6.51 22.99 -14.59
N ALA A 346 5.35 23.62 -14.52
CA ALA A 346 4.87 24.35 -13.35
C ALA A 346 3.61 23.64 -12.83
N PHE A 347 3.43 23.65 -11.53
CA PHE A 347 2.28 23.00 -10.92
C PHE A 347 1.84 23.69 -9.64
N TYR A 348 0.53 23.54 -9.36
CA TYR A 348 -0.08 23.92 -8.10
C TYR A 348 -1.04 22.83 -7.66
N TYR A 349 -0.91 22.42 -6.40
CA TYR A 349 -1.82 21.47 -5.73
C TYR A 349 -2.36 22.11 -4.46
N TRP A 350 -3.66 22.01 -4.29
CA TRP A 350 -4.35 22.44 -3.10
C TRP A 350 -5.21 21.30 -2.59
N THR A 351 -5.24 21.11 -1.27
CA THR A 351 -6.10 20.13 -0.61
C THR A 351 -6.64 20.72 0.68
N LYS A 352 -7.91 20.52 0.93
CA LYS A 352 -8.59 20.92 2.17
C LYS A 352 -9.38 19.76 2.74
N LEU A 353 -9.22 19.47 4.03
CA LEU A 353 -10.08 18.61 4.82
C LEU A 353 -10.87 19.47 5.81
N GLU A 354 -12.16 19.34 5.77
CA GLU A 354 -13.10 19.90 6.76
C GLU A 354 -13.79 18.73 7.47
N ASN A 355 -13.58 18.64 8.77
CA ASN A 355 -14.25 17.69 9.64
C ASN A 355 -15.33 18.44 10.41
N ASN A 356 -16.57 18.29 9.98
CA ASN A 356 -17.75 18.90 10.60
C ASN A 356 -18.48 17.91 11.52
N SER A 357 -17.78 16.87 11.97
CA SER A 357 -18.34 15.84 12.84
C SER A 357 -18.73 16.44 14.19
N THR A 358 -19.70 15.81 14.84
CA THR A 358 -20.10 16.15 16.21
C THR A 358 -18.91 16.05 17.15
N GLN A 359 -18.62 17.10 17.88
CA GLN A 359 -17.66 17.04 18.98
C GLN A 359 -18.31 16.36 20.17
N VAL A 360 -17.75 15.23 20.57
CA VAL A 360 -18.21 14.43 21.70
C VAL A 360 -17.25 14.62 22.85
N VAL A 361 -17.79 14.98 23.99
CA VAL A 361 -17.06 15.07 25.26
C VAL A 361 -17.52 13.95 26.16
N PHE A 362 -16.60 13.10 26.60
CA PHE A 362 -16.87 12.03 27.56
C PHE A 362 -16.55 12.51 28.97
N GLY A 363 -17.50 12.34 29.86
CA GLY A 363 -17.40 12.71 31.28
C GLY A 363 -17.94 14.12 31.59
N ASN A 364 -18.98 14.20 32.36
CA ASN A 364 -19.37 15.44 33.07
C ASN A 364 -18.44 15.55 34.27
N ALA A 365 -17.34 16.27 34.13
CA ALA A 365 -16.62 16.72 35.31
C ALA A 365 -17.06 18.14 35.68
N PRO A 366 -18.15 18.32 36.46
CA PRO A 366 -18.45 19.61 37.07
C PRO A 366 -17.46 19.94 38.21
N THR A 367 -16.64 18.98 38.59
CA THR A 367 -15.66 19.12 39.67
C THR A 367 -14.27 18.77 39.13
N GLN A 368 -13.32 19.66 39.40
CA GLN A 368 -11.90 19.51 39.12
C GLN A 368 -11.44 18.07 39.36
N PRO A 369 -10.91 17.40 38.34
CA PRO A 369 -10.31 16.09 38.55
C PRO A 369 -9.22 16.19 39.61
N PRO A 370 -8.99 15.18 40.44
CA PRO A 370 -7.86 15.16 41.36
C PRO A 370 -6.57 15.40 40.57
N VAL A 371 -5.71 16.24 41.17
CA VAL A 371 -4.38 16.51 40.59
C VAL A 371 -3.68 15.19 40.26
N GLY A 372 -3.34 14.98 38.98
CA GLY A 372 -2.75 13.74 38.50
C GLY A 372 -3.71 12.72 37.88
N SER A 373 -5.02 13.00 37.84
CA SER A 373 -5.95 12.21 37.03
C SER A 373 -6.07 12.79 35.62
N LEU A 374 -6.09 11.93 34.62
CA LEU A 374 -6.44 12.27 33.23
C LEU A 374 -7.95 12.57 33.17
N GLY A 375 -8.39 13.64 33.84
CA GLY A 375 -9.78 14.06 33.84
C GLY A 375 -10.15 14.79 32.59
N CYS A 376 -11.31 14.43 32.06
CA CYS A 376 -11.95 15.13 30.97
C CYS A 376 -12.55 16.44 31.48
N GLY A 377 -12.05 17.58 31.05
CA GLY A 377 -12.60 18.89 31.41
C GLY A 377 -11.60 20.03 31.19
N ASN A 378 -12.14 21.24 31.15
CA ASN A 378 -11.33 22.43 31.20
C ASN A 378 -10.69 22.54 32.59
N TYR A 379 -9.40 22.24 32.68
CA TYR A 379 -8.64 22.49 33.91
C TYR A 379 -8.26 23.97 33.94
N THR A 380 -8.77 24.68 34.90
CA THR A 380 -8.29 26.03 35.24
C THR A 380 -7.43 25.92 36.49
N PRO A 381 -6.10 26.00 36.40
CA PRO A 381 -5.29 26.04 37.59
C PRO A 381 -5.69 27.23 38.49
N PRO A 382 -5.56 27.12 39.82
CA PRO A 382 -5.90 28.23 40.73
C PRO A 382 -5.17 29.52 40.33
N GLY A 383 -5.91 30.52 39.82
CA GLY A 383 -5.35 31.78 39.35
C GLY A 383 -4.80 31.78 37.92
N GLY A 384 -5.04 30.77 37.14
CA GLY A 384 -4.53 30.63 35.79
C GLY A 384 -5.56 30.69 34.66
N VAL A 385 -5.09 30.74 33.43
CA VAL A 385 -5.93 30.64 32.21
C VAL A 385 -6.41 29.22 32.07
N PRO A 386 -7.67 28.98 31.65
CA PRO A 386 -8.16 27.63 31.34
C PRO A 386 -7.23 26.96 30.33
N THR A 387 -6.61 25.89 30.73
CA THR A 387 -5.88 25.03 29.80
C THR A 387 -6.83 23.95 29.35
N GLN A 388 -7.10 23.87 28.07
CA GLN A 388 -7.76 22.73 27.49
C GLN A 388 -6.86 21.52 27.68
N ILE A 389 -7.22 20.61 28.56
CA ILE A 389 -6.62 19.28 28.56
C ILE A 389 -7.41 18.50 27.51
N SER A 390 -7.10 18.81 26.24
CA SER A 390 -7.58 18.01 25.15
C SER A 390 -6.70 16.76 25.03
N GLY A 391 -7.29 15.68 24.77
CA GLY A 391 -6.53 14.49 24.39
C GLY A 391 -7.23 13.18 24.71
N ASN A 392 -7.99 13.08 25.76
CA ASN A 392 -8.61 11.81 26.11
C ASN A 392 -10.13 11.85 26.26
N CYS A 393 -10.73 13.04 26.11
CA CYS A 393 -12.11 13.26 26.49
C CYS A 393 -12.99 13.81 25.39
N GLU A 394 -12.40 14.40 24.38
CA GLU A 394 -13.11 14.86 23.20
C GLU A 394 -12.40 14.37 21.94
N ASN A 395 -13.18 14.12 20.89
CA ASN A 395 -12.62 13.80 19.59
C ASN A 395 -12.07 15.07 18.93
N GLU A 396 -10.83 15.00 18.47
CA GLU A 396 -10.22 16.07 17.70
C GLU A 396 -10.70 16.06 16.24
N LEU A 397 -10.99 17.23 15.70
CA LEU A 397 -11.58 17.34 14.36
C LEU A 397 -10.55 17.39 13.23
N TYR A 398 -9.28 17.68 13.48
CA TYR A 398 -8.16 17.62 12.53
C TYR A 398 -8.42 18.24 11.14
N ASN A 399 -8.92 19.47 11.13
CA ASN A 399 -9.05 20.23 9.88
C ASN A 399 -7.68 20.63 9.35
N TYR A 400 -7.51 20.64 8.03
CA TYR A 400 -6.29 21.17 7.43
C TYR A 400 -6.49 21.72 6.03
N THR A 401 -5.60 22.63 5.66
CA THR A 401 -5.41 23.12 4.29
C THR A 401 -3.95 22.96 3.92
N LYS A 402 -3.69 22.40 2.75
CA LYS A 402 -2.35 22.20 2.21
C LYS A 402 -2.22 22.80 0.83
N ASN A 403 -1.18 23.59 0.62
CA ASN A 403 -0.80 24.16 -0.66
C ASN A 403 0.57 23.61 -1.09
N ASN A 404 0.73 23.33 -2.36
CA ASN A 404 2.03 22.97 -2.94
C ASN A 404 2.15 23.64 -4.31
N VAL A 405 3.18 24.45 -4.48
CA VAL A 405 3.53 25.09 -5.75
C VAL A 405 4.96 24.72 -6.13
N GLY A 406 5.19 24.44 -7.39
CA GLY A 406 6.53 24.07 -7.83
C GLY A 406 6.78 24.25 -9.31
N PHE A 407 8.07 24.18 -9.62
CA PHE A 407 8.58 24.33 -10.97
C PHE A 407 9.77 23.39 -11.21
N ASP A 408 9.76 22.71 -12.36
CA ASP A 408 10.81 21.79 -12.81
C ASP A 408 11.32 22.19 -14.19
N VAL A 409 12.61 22.07 -14.42
CA VAL A 409 13.26 22.26 -15.72
C VAL A 409 14.13 21.06 -16.03
N TRP A 410 14.05 20.59 -17.24
CA TRP A 410 14.94 19.58 -17.80
C TRP A 410 15.60 20.13 -19.07
N TRP A 411 16.90 20.00 -19.15
CA TRP A 411 17.70 20.43 -20.30
C TRP A 411 18.50 19.27 -20.88
N LYS A 412 18.16 18.92 -22.11
CA LYS A 412 18.93 17.98 -22.93
C LYS A 412 20.01 18.76 -23.68
N PHE A 413 21.14 18.97 -23.08
CA PHE A 413 22.21 19.81 -23.64
C PHE A 413 23.08 19.09 -24.68
N MET A 414 23.02 17.75 -24.71
CA MET A 414 23.73 16.88 -25.64
C MET A 414 22.92 15.60 -25.84
N ALA A 415 23.12 14.91 -26.97
CA ALA A 415 22.52 13.59 -27.18
C ALA A 415 22.89 12.66 -26.04
N GLY A 416 21.91 11.99 -25.46
CA GLY A 416 22.10 11.08 -24.31
C GLY A 416 22.41 11.75 -22.96
N ASN A 417 22.51 13.10 -22.89
CA ASN A 417 22.79 13.81 -21.65
C ASN A 417 21.64 14.76 -21.29
N LYS A 418 21.10 14.62 -20.11
CA LYS A 418 19.99 15.44 -19.59
C LYS A 418 20.31 15.90 -18.17
N LEU A 419 20.19 17.20 -17.92
CA LEU A 419 20.25 17.79 -16.59
C LEU A 419 18.85 18.27 -16.22
N GLY A 420 18.40 17.92 -15.04
CA GLY A 420 17.11 18.35 -14.49
C GLY A 420 17.28 19.01 -13.14
N GLY A 421 16.44 19.97 -12.83
CA GLY A 421 16.35 20.60 -11.52
C GLY A 421 14.94 21.10 -11.27
N GLY A 422 14.60 21.24 -10.01
CA GLY A 422 13.30 21.76 -9.63
C GLY A 422 13.27 22.23 -8.20
N TRP A 423 12.26 23.04 -7.95
CA TRP A 423 11.92 23.55 -6.66
C TRP A 423 10.42 23.44 -6.43
N ASP A 424 10.03 23.09 -5.23
CA ASP A 424 8.65 23.22 -4.77
C ASP A 424 8.59 23.68 -3.32
N TYR A 425 7.54 24.44 -3.06
CA TYR A 425 7.15 24.96 -1.76
C TYR A 425 5.84 24.31 -1.35
N ASN A 426 5.81 23.82 -0.11
CA ASN A 426 4.63 23.27 0.53
C ASN A 426 4.30 24.08 1.76
N ASP A 427 3.02 24.29 1.98
CA ASP A 427 2.47 24.99 3.12
C ASP A 427 1.29 24.16 3.67
N LEU A 428 1.32 23.91 4.97
CA LEU A 428 0.30 23.17 5.72
C LEU A 428 -0.20 24.04 6.86
N ASP A 429 -1.48 24.28 6.88
CA ASP A 429 -2.21 24.92 7.98
C ASP A 429 -3.25 23.92 8.49
N GLN A 430 -3.22 23.59 9.78
CA GLN A 430 -4.07 22.55 10.37
C GLN A 430 -4.48 22.88 11.80
N GLU A 431 -5.62 22.31 12.20
CA GLU A 431 -6.14 22.41 13.55
C GLU A 431 -5.71 21.19 14.36
N ARG A 432 -4.50 21.27 14.95
CA ARG A 432 -4.01 20.29 15.93
C ARG A 432 -3.56 21.05 17.18
N VAL A 433 -3.68 20.41 18.33
CA VAL A 433 -3.28 21.01 19.61
C VAL A 433 -1.76 21.16 19.75
N ASP A 434 -0.99 20.26 19.12
CA ASP A 434 0.45 20.16 19.25
C ASP A 434 1.20 21.03 18.24
N TYR A 435 0.75 21.14 16.99
CA TYR A 435 1.26 22.11 16.03
C TYR A 435 0.21 22.42 14.95
N ASN A 436 0.23 23.62 14.43
CA ASN A 436 -0.79 24.08 13.48
C ASN A 436 -0.22 24.46 12.12
N LYS A 437 1.04 24.83 12.02
CA LYS A 437 1.63 25.25 10.76
C LYS A 437 2.93 24.52 10.48
N ALA A 438 3.13 24.16 9.23
CA ALA A 438 4.40 23.69 8.73
C ALA A 438 4.58 24.09 7.27
N HIS A 439 5.77 24.50 6.92
CA HIS A 439 6.13 24.75 5.55
C HIS A 439 7.47 24.13 5.22
N TRP A 440 7.66 23.74 3.95
CA TRP A 440 8.93 23.18 3.52
C TRP A 440 9.25 23.49 2.08
N ASN A 441 10.51 23.68 1.84
CA ASN A 441 11.12 23.86 0.54
C ASN A 441 11.84 22.59 0.13
N ARG A 442 11.60 22.13 -1.07
CA ARG A 442 12.34 21.03 -1.69
C ARG A 442 13.08 21.52 -2.92
N LEU A 443 14.36 21.29 -2.96
CA LEU A 443 15.23 21.51 -4.11
C LEU A 443 15.74 20.13 -4.58
N TRP A 444 15.82 19.93 -5.87
CA TRP A 444 16.43 18.73 -6.41
C TRP A 444 17.22 19.01 -7.68
N LEU A 445 18.26 18.20 -7.89
CA LEU A 445 19.10 18.21 -9.07
C LEU A 445 19.30 16.77 -9.54
N GLU A 446 19.18 16.52 -10.84
CA GLU A 446 19.35 15.19 -11.42
C GLU A 446 20.16 15.28 -12.72
N TYR A 447 21.18 14.48 -12.83
CA TYR A 447 21.93 14.25 -14.07
C TYR A 447 21.64 12.85 -14.58
N LYS A 448 21.30 12.73 -15.88
CA LYS A 448 21.09 11.49 -16.58
C LYS A 448 21.99 11.39 -17.78
N ASN A 449 22.71 10.27 -17.89
CA ASN A 449 23.56 9.92 -19.03
C ASN A 449 23.09 8.60 -19.65
N THR A 450 22.92 8.61 -20.98
CA THR A 450 22.60 7.44 -21.81
C THR A 450 23.43 7.46 -23.10
N MET A 451 24.56 8.17 -23.08
CA MET A 451 25.39 8.37 -24.27
C MET A 451 26.37 7.22 -24.51
N LEU A 452 26.75 6.53 -23.45
CA LEU A 452 27.66 5.41 -23.53
C LEU A 452 26.89 4.16 -23.97
N ASP A 453 27.39 3.43 -24.95
CA ASP A 453 26.70 2.28 -25.55
C ASP A 453 26.44 1.16 -24.55
N THR A 454 27.35 0.97 -23.59
CA THR A 454 27.31 -0.14 -22.62
C THR A 454 26.88 0.31 -21.22
N VAL A 455 26.95 1.62 -20.91
CA VAL A 455 26.64 2.14 -19.56
C VAL A 455 25.65 3.28 -19.64
N SER A 456 24.61 3.22 -18.85
CA SER A 456 23.74 4.35 -18.58
C SER A 456 23.65 4.64 -17.09
N GLY A 457 23.47 5.91 -16.73
CA GLY A 457 23.45 6.29 -15.32
C GLY A 457 22.57 7.47 -15.02
N ARG A 458 22.18 7.56 -13.76
CA ARG A 458 21.42 8.68 -13.21
C ARG A 458 21.90 8.97 -11.79
N LEU A 459 22.24 10.22 -11.53
CA LEU A 459 22.56 10.71 -10.19
C LEU A 459 21.55 11.79 -9.82
N LYS A 460 20.90 11.63 -8.68
CA LYS A 460 19.92 12.58 -8.17
C LYS A 460 20.24 12.97 -6.74
N TYR A 461 20.31 14.26 -6.49
CA TYR A 461 20.37 14.82 -5.16
C TYR A 461 19.09 15.60 -4.83
N GLN A 462 18.64 15.53 -3.59
CA GLN A 462 17.45 16.22 -3.11
C GLN A 462 17.73 16.78 -1.72
N TYR A 463 17.41 18.03 -1.56
CA TYR A 463 17.46 18.76 -0.28
C TYR A 463 16.06 19.23 0.09
N ILE A 464 15.64 18.98 1.34
CA ILE A 464 14.36 19.44 1.87
C ILE A 464 14.63 20.11 3.21
N LYS A 465 14.15 21.34 3.36
CA LYS A 465 14.09 22.04 4.63
C LYS A 465 12.64 22.20 5.02
N ARG A 466 12.25 21.64 6.14
CA ARG A 466 10.93 21.78 6.75
C ARG A 466 11.06 22.60 8.02
N ASP A 467 10.18 23.57 8.17
CA ASP A 467 9.99 24.34 9.37
C ASP A 467 8.55 24.13 9.85
N ALA A 468 8.38 23.88 11.14
CA ALA A 468 7.07 23.61 11.77
C ALA A 468 6.94 24.45 13.04
N ASP A 469 5.78 25.07 13.21
CA ASP A 469 5.44 25.86 14.39
C ASP A 469 4.78 24.96 15.42
N HIS A 470 5.36 24.90 16.61
CA HIS A 470 4.81 24.19 17.75
C HIS A 470 3.94 25.12 18.60
N ASN A 471 2.72 24.69 18.90
CA ASN A 471 1.79 25.43 19.75
C ASN A 471 1.80 24.94 21.20
N PHE A 472 2.57 23.92 21.51
CA PHE A 472 2.53 23.35 22.83
C PHE A 472 3.16 24.32 23.86
N THR A 473 2.41 24.64 24.89
CA THR A 473 2.88 25.48 26.01
C THR A 473 2.89 24.68 27.30
N THR A 474 3.96 24.82 28.06
CA THR A 474 4.04 24.30 29.43
C THR A 474 3.42 25.23 30.44
N SER A 475 2.96 26.42 30.02
CA SER A 475 2.35 27.38 30.92
C SER A 475 1.13 26.80 31.61
N GLY A 476 1.21 26.69 32.93
CA GLY A 476 0.14 26.14 33.74
C GLY A 476 0.13 24.62 33.92
N LEU A 477 1.00 23.88 33.23
CA LEU A 477 1.13 22.45 33.47
C LEU A 477 2.01 22.16 34.70
N SER A 478 1.57 21.24 35.54
CA SER A 478 2.39 20.70 36.60
C SER A 478 3.46 19.78 36.03
N PRO A 479 4.68 19.73 36.57
CA PRO A 479 5.68 18.75 36.20
C PRO A 479 5.26 17.29 36.35
N ASN A 480 4.28 17.04 37.18
CA ASN A 480 3.69 15.72 37.35
C ASN A 480 2.56 15.43 36.36
N ASP A 481 2.22 16.40 35.54
CA ASP A 481 1.22 16.23 34.49
C ASP A 481 1.83 15.38 33.35
N PRO A 482 1.20 14.29 32.93
CA PRO A 482 1.68 13.50 31.78
C PRO A 482 1.88 14.34 30.52
N ASN A 483 1.08 15.37 30.32
CA ASN A 483 1.20 16.28 29.18
C ASN A 483 2.40 17.23 29.27
N TYR A 484 3.00 17.38 30.46
CA TYR A 484 4.18 18.23 30.62
C TYR A 484 5.35 17.73 29.80
N LEU A 485 5.61 16.42 29.79
CA LEU A 485 6.66 15.82 28.94
C LEU A 485 6.31 15.90 27.47
N LEU A 486 5.03 15.86 27.12
CA LEU A 486 4.60 16.00 25.72
C LEU A 486 4.99 17.35 25.14
N ALA A 487 5.03 18.41 25.95
CA ALA A 487 5.48 19.74 25.51
C ALA A 487 6.95 19.75 25.01
N TYR A 488 7.75 18.84 25.53
CA TYR A 488 9.17 18.73 25.15
C TYR A 488 9.43 17.53 24.24
N THR A 489 8.46 16.63 24.10
CA THR A 489 8.56 15.47 23.24
C THR A 489 8.05 15.84 21.87
N SER A 490 8.97 16.07 20.96
CA SER A 490 8.61 16.37 19.58
C SER A 490 8.47 15.09 18.79
N ALA A 491 7.26 14.76 18.36
CA ALA A 491 7.03 13.65 17.45
C ALA A 491 7.67 13.95 16.08
N PHE A 492 8.25 12.96 15.46
CA PHE A 492 9.06 13.12 14.23
C PHE A 492 8.26 13.68 13.04
N ASP A 493 6.94 13.48 13.03
CA ASP A 493 6.04 14.04 12.01
C ASP A 493 5.72 15.52 12.21
N MET A 494 6.00 16.06 13.39
CA MET A 494 5.73 17.45 13.77
C MET A 494 6.97 18.33 13.73
N GLN A 495 8.17 17.76 13.85
CA GLN A 495 9.41 18.49 13.97
C GLN A 495 9.85 19.18 12.70
N SER A 496 10.51 20.34 12.89
CA SER A 496 11.37 20.94 11.87
C SER A 496 12.53 20.00 11.55
N ASN A 497 12.88 19.89 10.30
CA ASN A 497 13.95 18.99 9.89
C ASN A 497 14.63 19.41 8.59
N THR A 498 15.83 18.88 8.42
CA THR A 498 16.61 19.01 7.19
C THR A 498 16.85 17.61 6.63
N THR A 499 16.43 17.37 5.38
CA THR A 499 16.60 16.09 4.69
C THR A 499 17.57 16.24 3.53
N ASN A 500 18.58 15.38 3.49
CA ASN A 500 19.49 15.20 2.38
C ASN A 500 19.33 13.79 1.80
N LEU A 501 19.14 13.68 0.50
CA LEU A 501 18.94 12.41 -0.17
C LEU A 501 19.74 12.34 -1.47
N LEU A 502 20.65 11.39 -1.56
CA LEU A 502 21.40 11.07 -2.76
C LEU A 502 20.97 9.72 -3.31
N LYS A 503 20.75 9.65 -4.61
CA LYS A 503 20.42 8.40 -5.34
C LYS A 503 21.31 8.24 -6.56
N LEU A 504 21.88 7.05 -6.72
CA LEU A 504 22.68 6.64 -7.88
C LEU A 504 22.03 5.43 -8.54
N TYR A 505 21.92 5.47 -9.86
CA TYR A 505 21.47 4.36 -10.68
C TYR A 505 22.49 4.15 -11.80
N LEU A 506 22.89 2.91 -11.98
CA LEU A 506 23.79 2.50 -13.04
C LEU A 506 23.26 1.24 -13.70
N ASP A 507 23.14 1.27 -15.02
CA ASP A 507 22.87 0.10 -15.83
C ASP A 507 24.08 -0.15 -16.72
N TRP A 508 24.58 -1.38 -16.71
CA TRP A 508 25.76 -1.78 -17.47
C TRP A 508 25.48 -3.05 -18.25
N VAL A 509 25.73 -3.00 -19.56
CA VAL A 509 25.57 -4.10 -20.49
C VAL A 509 26.99 -4.43 -21.08
N PRO A 510 27.84 -5.13 -20.29
CA PRO A 510 29.21 -5.41 -20.72
C PRO A 510 29.30 -6.31 -21.97
N LEU A 511 28.30 -7.16 -22.15
CA LEU A 511 28.16 -8.08 -23.28
C LEU A 511 26.67 -8.11 -23.69
N ASP A 512 26.41 -8.44 -24.95
CA ASP A 512 25.02 -8.49 -25.48
C ASP A 512 24.09 -9.43 -24.70
N ASN A 513 24.66 -10.41 -24.01
CA ASN A 513 23.94 -11.41 -23.24
C ASN A 513 24.07 -11.24 -21.70
N VAL A 514 24.70 -10.15 -21.24
CA VAL A 514 24.88 -9.84 -19.82
C VAL A 514 24.39 -8.42 -19.53
N GLY A 515 23.45 -8.28 -18.63
CA GLY A 515 23.00 -6.98 -18.10
C GLY A 515 23.20 -6.93 -16.60
N LEU A 516 23.72 -5.84 -16.09
CA LEU A 516 23.91 -5.56 -14.67
C LEU A 516 23.29 -4.22 -14.33
N SER A 517 22.61 -4.14 -13.17
CA SER A 517 22.08 -2.88 -12.67
C SER A 517 22.44 -2.71 -11.20
N PHE A 518 22.87 -1.52 -10.86
CA PHE A 518 23.19 -1.12 -9.49
C PHE A 518 22.39 0.12 -9.09
N GLU A 519 21.91 0.14 -7.86
CA GLU A 519 21.30 1.30 -7.25
C GLU A 519 21.82 1.52 -5.84
N GLY A 520 22.15 2.79 -5.54
CA GLY A 520 22.53 3.24 -4.22
C GLY A 520 21.61 4.38 -3.74
N THR A 521 21.21 4.32 -2.50
CA THR A 521 20.42 5.39 -1.82
C THR A 521 21.10 5.73 -0.50
N TRP A 522 21.33 7.02 -0.25
CA TRP A 522 21.86 7.56 1.00
C TRP A 522 20.97 8.72 1.40
N GLY A 523 20.32 8.59 2.52
CA GLY A 523 19.40 9.57 3.06
C GLY A 523 19.73 9.90 4.50
N LYS A 524 19.67 11.15 4.86
CA LYS A 524 19.77 11.62 6.23
C LYS A 524 18.71 12.67 6.49
N VAL A 525 17.98 12.49 7.58
CA VAL A 525 17.06 13.47 8.14
C VAL A 525 17.65 13.89 9.49
N ASP A 526 17.94 15.17 9.64
CA ASP A 526 18.32 15.77 10.92
C ASP A 526 17.10 16.55 11.44
N TYR A 527 16.62 16.19 12.64
CA TYR A 527 15.51 16.88 13.30
C TYR A 527 16.07 18.03 14.12
N ASP A 528 15.64 19.24 13.77
CA ASP A 528 16.14 20.46 14.38
C ASP A 528 15.53 20.62 15.79
N ASP A 529 16.32 21.13 16.72
CA ASP A 529 15.90 21.55 18.06
C ASP A 529 15.16 20.46 18.89
N THR A 530 15.49 19.20 18.66
CA THR A 530 14.88 18.08 19.39
C THR A 530 15.51 17.94 20.77
N THR A 531 14.77 18.30 21.80
CA THR A 531 15.14 18.00 23.18
C THR A 531 14.84 16.56 23.53
N LEU A 532 13.59 16.14 23.38
CA LEU A 532 13.10 14.77 23.52
C LEU A 532 12.44 14.30 22.22
N GLY A 533 12.65 13.04 21.89
CA GLY A 533 12.15 12.44 20.65
C GLY A 533 13.29 12.07 19.70
N ARG A 534 12.94 11.81 18.46
CA ARG A 534 13.88 11.40 17.41
C ARG A 534 14.81 12.55 17.01
N THR A 535 16.12 12.29 17.04
CA THR A 535 17.13 13.30 16.69
C THR A 535 17.57 13.24 15.23
N SER A 536 17.57 12.03 14.65
CA SER A 536 17.84 11.85 13.21
C SER A 536 17.18 10.59 12.66
N ALA A 537 17.22 10.45 11.36
CA ALA A 537 16.93 9.20 10.66
C ALA A 537 17.93 9.00 9.53
N ASP A 538 18.78 7.99 9.66
CA ASP A 538 19.79 7.66 8.67
C ASP A 538 19.32 6.46 7.85
N ARG A 539 19.29 6.59 6.53
CA ARG A 539 18.87 5.54 5.62
C ARG A 539 19.93 5.24 4.58
N GLN A 540 20.24 3.97 4.42
CA GLN A 540 21.12 3.47 3.37
C GLN A 540 20.45 2.29 2.67
N GLY A 541 20.65 2.18 1.36
CA GLY A 541 20.14 1.07 0.60
C GLY A 541 20.97 0.80 -0.64
N TYR A 542 21.20 -0.47 -0.92
CA TYR A 542 21.91 -0.94 -2.12
C TYR A 542 21.10 -2.05 -2.76
N PHE A 543 21.07 -2.01 -4.08
CA PHE A 543 20.46 -3.05 -4.88
C PHE A 543 21.37 -3.37 -6.05
N LEU A 544 21.63 -4.64 -6.25
CA LEU A 544 22.37 -5.17 -7.39
C LEU A 544 21.53 -6.23 -8.07
N SER A 545 21.40 -6.16 -9.39
CA SER A 545 20.78 -7.24 -10.16
C SER A 545 21.59 -7.54 -11.41
N GLY A 546 21.51 -8.79 -11.84
CA GLY A 546 22.15 -9.26 -13.04
C GLY A 546 21.29 -10.27 -13.79
N ASN A 547 21.35 -10.20 -15.09
CA ASN A 547 20.79 -11.19 -16.01
C ASN A 547 21.87 -11.67 -16.96
N TRP A 548 21.88 -12.96 -17.20
CA TRP A 548 22.82 -13.61 -18.10
C TRP A 548 22.12 -14.68 -18.95
N SER A 549 22.29 -14.58 -20.25
CA SER A 549 21.78 -15.56 -21.21
C SER A 549 22.94 -16.25 -21.91
N PRO A 550 23.55 -17.29 -21.26
CA PRO A 550 24.72 -17.99 -21.83
C PRO A 550 24.43 -18.63 -23.18
N SER A 551 23.18 -18.93 -23.46
CA SER A 551 22.67 -19.40 -24.74
C SER A 551 21.24 -18.95 -24.96
N GLN A 552 20.68 -19.14 -26.14
CA GLN A 552 19.25 -18.87 -26.40
C GLN A 552 18.31 -19.74 -25.56
N ALA A 553 18.78 -20.90 -25.12
CA ALA A 553 18.01 -21.85 -24.33
C ALA A 553 18.03 -21.57 -22.83
N ILE A 554 19.00 -20.81 -22.33
CA ILE A 554 19.22 -20.63 -20.88
C ILE A 554 19.19 -19.14 -20.54
N ARG A 555 18.40 -18.78 -19.55
CA ARG A 555 18.38 -17.46 -18.92
C ARG A 555 18.56 -17.62 -17.44
N LEU A 556 19.48 -16.84 -16.89
CA LEU A 556 19.76 -16.76 -15.47
C LEU A 556 19.54 -15.33 -15.02
N ASN A 557 18.94 -15.16 -13.86
CA ASN A 557 18.79 -13.88 -13.21
C ASN A 557 19.13 -14.01 -11.72
N ALA A 558 19.76 -13.00 -11.19
CA ALA A 558 20.07 -12.90 -9.77
C ALA A 558 19.92 -11.46 -9.32
N PHE A 559 19.53 -11.26 -8.09
CA PHE A 559 19.52 -9.95 -7.46
C PHE A 559 19.80 -10.07 -5.96
N GLY A 560 20.33 -8.98 -5.42
CA GLY A 560 20.47 -8.79 -3.99
C GLY A 560 20.17 -7.36 -3.60
N SER A 561 19.54 -7.17 -2.44
CA SER A 561 19.38 -5.86 -1.84
C SER A 561 19.69 -5.89 -0.35
N TRP A 562 20.16 -4.77 0.11
CA TRP A 562 20.29 -4.48 1.52
C TRP A 562 19.81 -3.06 1.79
N GLU A 563 18.97 -2.90 2.80
CA GLU A 563 18.53 -1.61 3.31
C GLU A 563 18.70 -1.56 4.80
N GLN A 564 19.04 -0.38 5.31
CA GLN A 564 19.11 -0.11 6.73
C GLN A 564 18.57 1.27 7.04
N THR A 565 17.79 1.38 8.11
CA THR A 565 17.40 2.66 8.70
C THR A 565 17.73 2.67 10.19
N LYS A 566 18.26 3.78 10.68
CA LYS A 566 18.59 4.00 12.09
C LYS A 566 17.85 5.22 12.61
N TYR A 567 17.31 5.10 13.81
CA TYR A 567 16.52 6.14 14.48
C TYR A 567 17.02 6.35 15.92
N PRO A 568 18.00 7.20 16.16
CA PRO A 568 18.36 7.61 17.52
C PRO A 568 17.29 8.55 18.08
N SER A 569 16.95 8.37 19.35
CA SER A 569 15.97 9.17 20.09
C SER A 569 16.42 9.43 21.52
N ASN A 570 16.08 10.62 22.01
CA ASN A 570 16.29 11.04 23.39
C ASN A 570 14.98 10.96 24.17
N HIS A 571 15.05 10.48 25.40
CA HIS A 571 13.90 10.28 26.24
C HIS A 571 14.19 10.70 27.68
N ARG A 572 13.12 10.90 28.45
CA ARG A 572 13.20 11.19 29.87
C ARG A 572 12.17 10.36 30.63
N TYR A 573 12.58 9.86 31.77
CA TYR A 573 11.70 9.28 32.78
C TYR A 573 11.59 10.26 33.95
N ILE A 574 10.37 10.56 34.38
CA ILE A 574 10.09 11.30 35.60
C ILE A 574 9.51 10.34 36.62
N GLY A 575 10.28 10.08 37.66
CA GLY A 575 9.84 9.23 38.75
C GLY A 575 8.84 9.97 39.64
N THR A 576 7.69 9.33 39.91
CA THR A 576 6.76 9.80 40.95
C THR A 576 7.12 9.15 42.25
N VAL A 577 7.31 9.93 43.33
CA VAL A 577 7.51 9.44 44.66
C VAL A 577 6.16 9.22 45.36
N ALA A 578 5.69 8.00 45.47
CA ALA A 578 4.52 7.70 46.27
C ALA A 578 4.85 7.98 47.75
N GLY A 579 4.26 9.01 48.35
CA GLY A 579 4.40 9.38 49.76
C GLY A 579 5.63 10.22 50.12
N GLY A 580 6.39 10.72 49.15
CA GLY A 580 7.43 11.71 49.35
C GLY A 580 6.91 13.14 49.52
N PRO A 581 7.69 14.03 50.11
CA PRO A 581 7.31 15.44 50.13
C PRO A 581 7.13 15.92 48.69
N THR A 582 6.10 16.69 48.47
CA THR A 582 5.85 17.42 47.20
C THR A 582 7.17 18.00 46.73
N PRO A 583 7.55 17.86 45.44
CA PRO A 583 8.74 18.52 44.91
C PRO A 583 8.71 19.99 45.36
N PRO A 584 9.81 20.57 45.79
CA PRO A 584 9.82 21.96 46.22
C PRO A 584 9.18 22.81 45.14
N SER A 585 8.18 23.58 45.52
CA SER A 585 7.40 24.39 44.63
C SER A 585 8.36 25.33 43.85
N GLY A 586 8.54 25.02 42.57
CA GLY A 586 9.26 25.91 41.70
C GLY A 586 10.19 25.23 40.74
N TRP A 587 9.72 25.11 39.54
CA TRP A 587 10.56 24.96 38.36
C TRP A 587 11.47 26.16 38.21
N CYS A 588 12.58 25.97 37.50
CA CYS A 588 13.55 27.02 37.26
C CYS A 588 12.93 28.29 36.71
N THR A 589 12.81 29.28 37.53
CA THR A 589 12.58 30.66 37.11
C THR A 589 13.83 31.43 37.45
N THR A 590 14.05 32.54 36.79
CA THR A 590 15.16 33.47 37.09
C THR A 590 15.21 33.89 38.57
N ALA A 591 14.14 33.70 39.32
CA ALA A 591 14.06 33.98 40.76
C ALA A 591 14.34 32.77 41.68
N ASN A 592 14.48 31.56 41.16
CA ASN A 592 14.79 30.38 41.96
C ASN A 592 15.91 29.55 41.33
N PRO A 593 17.19 29.87 41.63
CA PRO A 593 18.35 29.15 41.08
C PRO A 593 18.54 27.74 41.65
N ASN A 594 17.82 27.37 42.68
CA ASN A 594 17.84 26.00 43.28
C ASN A 594 16.71 25.10 42.77
N CYS A 595 16.20 25.44 41.63
CA CYS A 595 15.10 24.75 40.97
C CYS A 595 15.53 23.48 40.24
N TYR A 596 14.60 22.64 40.01
CA TYR A 596 14.74 21.44 39.14
C TYR A 596 14.57 21.88 37.69
N ASP A 597 15.67 21.82 36.91
CA ASP A 597 15.57 21.89 35.44
C ASP A 597 15.69 20.47 34.87
N PRO A 598 14.60 19.94 34.28
CA PRO A 598 14.64 18.59 33.71
C PRO A 598 15.61 18.47 32.53
N PHE A 599 16.14 19.57 32.01
CA PHE A 599 16.98 19.60 30.81
C PHE A 599 18.41 20.10 31.08
N ALA A 600 18.67 20.66 32.26
CA ALA A 600 20.03 21.11 32.60
C ALA A 600 20.90 19.93 33.05
N PRO A 601 22.05 19.71 32.45
CA PRO A 601 23.03 18.77 33.01
C PRO A 601 23.90 19.45 34.13
N PRO A 602 24.33 18.72 35.17
CA PRO A 602 23.92 17.43 35.63
C PRO A 602 22.59 17.52 36.41
N TYR A 603 21.68 16.53 36.17
CA TYR A 603 20.37 16.49 36.82
C TYR A 603 20.52 16.45 38.34
N GLN A 604 19.94 17.43 39.00
CA GLN A 604 19.93 17.41 40.48
C GLN A 604 18.80 16.51 40.95
N GLN A 605 19.14 15.45 41.69
CA GLN A 605 18.17 14.74 42.50
C GLN A 605 17.63 15.70 43.56
N SER A 606 16.32 15.72 43.77
CA SER A 606 15.78 16.28 45.00
C SER A 606 16.41 15.56 46.16
N PRO A 607 17.05 16.24 47.14
CA PRO A 607 17.61 15.62 48.31
C PRO A 607 16.51 14.80 49.05
N GLY A 608 16.71 13.49 49.17
CA GLY A 608 15.80 12.60 49.86
C GLY A 608 14.80 11.83 48.98
N SER A 609 14.85 11.95 47.67
CA SER A 609 14.03 11.16 46.71
C SER A 609 14.69 9.78 46.49
N THR A 610 13.93 8.72 46.69
CA THR A 610 14.34 7.35 46.37
C THR A 610 14.07 6.99 44.88
N THR A 611 13.33 7.79 44.17
CA THR A 611 13.03 7.62 42.75
C THR A 611 13.61 8.79 41.97
N ALA A 612 14.64 8.52 41.21
CA ALA A 612 15.30 9.53 40.41
C ALA A 612 14.64 9.64 39.07
N SER A 613 14.44 10.89 38.63
CA SER A 613 14.20 11.17 37.22
C SER A 613 15.52 11.03 36.47
N TYR A 614 15.48 10.43 35.29
CA TYR A 614 16.71 10.23 34.48
C TYR A 614 16.44 10.38 33.01
N ASN A 615 17.47 10.77 32.27
CA ASN A 615 17.45 10.74 30.82
C ASN A 615 17.96 9.38 30.32
N TRP A 616 17.36 8.94 29.24
CA TRP A 616 17.80 7.76 28.52
C TRP A 616 17.75 8.01 27.02
N ASN A 617 18.47 7.23 26.28
CA ASN A 617 18.41 7.25 24.83
C ASN A 617 18.01 5.88 24.29
N SER A 618 17.47 5.88 23.12
CA SER A 618 17.26 4.66 22.35
C SER A 618 17.82 4.82 20.95
N GLN A 619 18.24 3.71 20.38
CA GLN A 619 18.50 3.61 18.96
C GLN A 619 17.82 2.37 18.43
N THR A 620 16.84 2.56 17.54
CA THR A 620 16.28 1.47 16.76
C THR A 620 16.96 1.40 15.41
N LYS A 621 17.19 0.19 14.95
CA LYS A 621 17.78 -0.09 13.64
C LYS A 621 16.96 -1.17 12.95
N ASP A 622 16.43 -0.84 11.79
CA ASP A 622 15.73 -1.79 10.94
C ASP A 622 16.61 -2.10 9.73
N GLN A 623 16.76 -3.37 9.43
CA GLN A 623 17.60 -3.86 8.36
C GLN A 623 16.90 -4.95 7.57
N THR A 624 16.95 -4.86 6.25
CA THR A 624 16.36 -5.87 5.36
C THR A 624 17.40 -6.37 4.37
N TRP A 625 17.51 -7.68 4.28
CA TRP A 625 18.26 -8.39 3.24
C TRP A 625 17.30 -9.11 2.33
N MET A 626 17.56 -9.04 1.02
CA MET A 626 16.84 -9.82 0.03
C MET A 626 17.81 -10.39 -0.99
N ILE A 627 17.72 -11.67 -1.28
CA ILE A 627 18.52 -12.36 -2.29
C ILE A 627 17.59 -13.23 -3.11
N GLY A 628 17.64 -13.07 -4.42
CA GLY A 628 16.84 -13.88 -5.34
C GLY A 628 17.67 -14.39 -6.50
N VAL A 629 17.42 -15.63 -6.89
CA VAL A 629 18.00 -16.25 -8.09
C VAL A 629 16.90 -16.96 -8.86
N GLY A 630 17.01 -16.95 -10.16
CA GLY A 630 16.07 -17.62 -11.04
C GLY A 630 16.74 -18.15 -12.30
N SER A 631 16.18 -19.20 -12.85
CA SER A 631 16.60 -19.77 -14.12
C SER A 631 15.41 -20.20 -14.96
N ASP A 632 15.48 -19.97 -16.24
CA ASP A 632 14.65 -20.56 -17.27
C ASP A 632 15.54 -21.34 -18.24
N TRP A 633 15.21 -22.58 -18.46
CA TRP A 633 15.94 -23.46 -19.37
C TRP A 633 14.95 -24.13 -20.34
N GLN A 634 15.12 -23.86 -21.64
CA GLN A 634 14.48 -24.60 -22.71
C GLN A 634 15.27 -25.87 -22.98
N ALA A 635 15.03 -26.92 -22.17
CA ALA A 635 15.80 -28.16 -22.20
C ALA A 635 15.62 -28.92 -23.52
N MET A 636 14.44 -28.83 -24.12
CA MET A 636 14.07 -29.33 -25.44
C MET A 636 13.07 -28.36 -26.06
N GLU A 637 12.82 -28.43 -27.35
CA GLU A 637 11.79 -27.62 -28.01
C GLU A 637 10.41 -27.75 -27.31
N SER A 638 10.11 -28.95 -26.82
CA SER A 638 8.86 -29.25 -26.12
C SER A 638 8.93 -29.12 -24.60
N LEU A 639 10.11 -28.93 -23.97
CA LEU A 639 10.26 -28.94 -22.51
C LEU A 639 10.94 -27.68 -22.00
N LYS A 640 10.22 -26.89 -21.24
CA LYS A 640 10.74 -25.74 -20.49
C LYS A 640 10.79 -26.07 -18.99
N LEU A 641 11.94 -25.85 -18.39
CA LEU A 641 12.17 -25.94 -16.95
C LEU A 641 12.40 -24.54 -16.38
N SER A 642 11.85 -24.26 -15.22
CA SER A 642 12.06 -23.01 -14.50
C SER A 642 12.29 -23.31 -13.03
N ALA A 643 13.29 -22.66 -12.44
CA ALA A 643 13.57 -22.72 -11.01
C ALA A 643 13.76 -21.31 -10.46
N SER A 644 13.29 -21.05 -9.24
CA SER A 644 13.56 -19.80 -8.55
C SER A 644 13.70 -20.02 -7.06
N TYR A 645 14.57 -19.21 -6.46
CA TYR A 645 14.71 -19.13 -5.00
C TYR A 645 14.72 -17.66 -4.58
N LEU A 646 14.01 -17.36 -3.50
CA LEU A 646 13.99 -16.05 -2.87
C LEU A 646 14.19 -16.21 -1.37
N TYR A 647 15.10 -15.41 -0.83
CA TYR A 647 15.36 -15.27 0.59
C TYR A 647 15.16 -13.82 1.01
N VAL A 648 14.38 -13.59 2.06
CA VAL A 648 14.19 -12.27 2.67
C VAL A 648 14.41 -12.41 4.17
N LYS A 649 15.20 -11.50 4.72
CA LYS A 649 15.45 -11.41 6.15
C LYS A 649 15.25 -9.97 6.60
N ASN A 650 14.36 -9.76 7.55
CA ASN A 650 14.20 -8.51 8.27
C ASN A 650 14.78 -8.67 9.68
N GLU A 651 15.57 -7.71 10.09
CA GLU A 651 16.21 -7.68 11.42
C GLU A 651 15.98 -6.31 12.03
N GLY A 652 15.35 -6.28 13.16
CA GLY A 652 15.23 -5.11 14.00
C GLY A 652 16.11 -5.27 15.25
N ASP A 653 16.88 -4.25 15.54
CA ASP A 653 17.64 -4.13 16.79
C ASP A 653 17.19 -2.87 17.52
N ALA A 654 17.04 -2.95 18.82
CA ALA A 654 16.83 -1.79 19.66
C ALA A 654 17.87 -1.78 20.78
N THR A 655 18.47 -0.63 21.03
CA THR A 655 19.35 -0.42 22.17
C THR A 655 18.83 0.71 23.04
N PHE A 656 18.84 0.49 24.36
CA PHE A 656 18.39 1.48 25.33
C PHE A 656 19.55 1.77 26.28
N GLY A 657 19.86 3.04 26.47
CA GLY A 657 20.96 3.47 27.35
C GLY A 657 20.49 4.54 28.33
N ILE A 658 20.81 4.38 29.60
CA ILE A 658 20.62 5.42 30.61
C ILE A 658 21.80 6.38 30.53
N GLN A 659 21.52 7.67 30.32
CA GLN A 659 22.56 8.70 30.17
C GLN A 659 23.05 9.25 31.50
N ASP A 660 22.33 9.00 32.59
CA ASP A 660 22.63 9.58 33.89
C ASP A 660 23.50 8.63 34.73
N PRO A 661 24.79 8.93 34.93
CA PRO A 661 25.71 8.09 35.73
C PRO A 661 25.42 8.13 37.22
N ILE A 662 24.55 9.01 37.70
CA ILE A 662 24.24 9.16 39.14
C ILE A 662 23.26 8.06 39.60
N VAL A 663 22.36 7.61 38.71
CA VAL A 663 21.31 6.65 39.05
C VAL A 663 21.84 5.22 39.13
N LEU A 664 22.79 4.86 38.31
CA LEU A 664 23.41 3.53 38.29
C LEU A 664 24.92 3.69 38.07
N ASN A 665 25.73 3.13 39.00
CA ASN A 665 27.15 2.99 38.74
C ASN A 665 27.37 2.09 37.52
N ASN A 666 27.53 2.71 36.34
CA ASN A 666 27.68 2.02 35.08
C ASN A 666 26.35 1.40 34.56
N PRO A 667 25.40 2.23 34.10
CA PRO A 667 24.13 1.73 33.61
C PRO A 667 24.35 0.80 32.42
N PRO A 668 23.76 -0.39 32.42
CA PRO A 668 23.90 -1.28 31.28
C PRO A 668 23.18 -0.72 30.09
N VAL A 669 23.82 -0.77 28.93
CA VAL A 669 23.09 -0.70 27.66
C VAL A 669 22.28 -1.98 27.54
N LEU A 670 20.98 -1.87 27.39
CA LEU A 670 20.09 -3.00 27.17
C LEU A 670 19.88 -3.21 25.67
N PRO A 671 20.55 -4.18 25.04
CA PRO A 671 20.31 -4.52 23.64
C PRO A 671 19.12 -5.47 23.51
N ILE A 672 18.25 -5.20 22.54
CA ILE A 672 17.18 -6.09 22.12
C ILE A 672 17.45 -6.45 20.67
N GLY A 673 17.87 -7.67 20.42
CA GLY A 673 18.28 -8.16 19.10
C GLY A 673 17.18 -8.89 18.33
N ASN A 674 15.99 -9.05 18.91
CA ASN A 674 14.84 -9.69 18.25
C ASN A 674 13.61 -8.76 18.28
N PHE A 675 13.77 -7.59 17.69
CA PHE A 675 12.72 -6.61 17.56
C PHE A 675 12.11 -6.70 16.14
N ASP A 676 10.97 -7.39 16.00
CA ASP A 676 10.27 -7.65 14.73
C ASP A 676 11.15 -8.36 13.67
N ASN A 677 11.87 -9.40 14.08
CA ASN A 677 12.71 -10.19 13.17
C ASN A 677 11.87 -11.18 12.39
N SER A 678 12.12 -11.27 11.09
CA SER A 678 11.48 -12.29 10.27
C SER A 678 12.40 -12.82 9.18
N THR A 679 12.21 -14.08 8.83
CA THR A 679 12.89 -14.73 7.70
C THR A 679 11.87 -15.42 6.84
N GLN A 680 11.99 -15.22 5.54
CA GLN A 680 11.08 -15.81 4.56
C GLN A 680 11.90 -16.44 3.43
N GLN A 681 11.49 -17.63 3.01
CA GLN A 681 12.14 -18.37 1.95
C GLN A 681 11.08 -18.94 1.02
N TRP A 682 11.35 -18.85 -0.29
CA TRP A 682 10.51 -19.46 -1.31
C TRP A 682 11.41 -20.18 -2.32
N PHE A 683 11.08 -21.42 -2.58
CA PHE A 683 11.67 -22.18 -3.66
C PHE A 683 10.55 -22.68 -4.58
N ASN A 684 10.72 -22.47 -5.87
CA ASN A 684 9.77 -22.96 -6.89
C ASN A 684 10.52 -23.69 -7.99
N LEU A 685 10.01 -24.85 -8.35
CA LEU A 685 10.44 -25.64 -9.50
C LEU A 685 9.24 -25.92 -10.36
N LYS A 686 9.34 -25.72 -11.68
CA LYS A 686 8.26 -25.92 -12.64
C LYS A 686 8.79 -26.49 -13.94
N GLY A 687 8.17 -27.55 -14.42
CA GLY A 687 8.38 -28.10 -15.75
C GLY A 687 7.13 -28.00 -16.59
N ILE A 688 7.23 -27.50 -17.80
CA ILE A 688 6.14 -27.43 -18.78
C ILE A 688 6.55 -28.25 -19.99
N TRP A 689 5.80 -29.33 -20.24
CA TRP A 689 5.98 -30.17 -21.40
C TRP A 689 4.84 -29.94 -22.41
N ALA A 690 5.16 -29.37 -23.55
CA ALA A 690 4.25 -29.21 -24.67
C ALA A 690 4.21 -30.53 -25.48
N TYR A 691 3.22 -31.39 -25.23
CA TYR A 691 3.04 -32.62 -25.94
C TYR A 691 2.76 -32.40 -27.45
N ASN A 692 1.93 -31.40 -27.73
CA ASN A 692 1.69 -30.88 -29.07
C ASN A 692 1.20 -29.43 -29.00
N LYS A 693 0.80 -28.81 -30.14
CA LYS A 693 0.29 -27.45 -30.22
C LYS A 693 -0.90 -27.14 -29.30
N ASN A 694 -1.69 -28.15 -29.00
CA ASN A 694 -2.94 -28.02 -28.22
C ASN A 694 -2.75 -28.45 -26.76
N TRP A 695 -1.97 -29.46 -26.48
CA TRP A 695 -1.84 -30.07 -25.15
C TRP A 695 -0.51 -29.77 -24.51
N SER A 696 -0.53 -29.32 -23.26
CA SER A 696 0.67 -29.20 -22.43
C SER A 696 0.41 -29.71 -21.02
N PHE A 697 1.45 -30.28 -20.42
CA PHE A 697 1.46 -30.80 -19.06
C PHE A 697 2.42 -29.96 -18.23
N THR A 698 1.98 -29.54 -17.05
CA THR A 698 2.81 -28.78 -16.12
C THR A 698 2.90 -29.54 -14.81
N GLY A 699 4.13 -29.85 -14.38
CA GLY A 699 4.41 -30.33 -13.04
C GLY A 699 5.21 -29.30 -12.28
N GLY A 700 4.92 -29.15 -10.99
CA GLY A 700 5.65 -28.20 -10.18
C GLY A 700 5.68 -28.54 -8.70
N TYR A 701 6.68 -27.96 -8.06
CA TYR A 701 6.89 -27.99 -6.62
C TYR A 701 7.12 -26.59 -6.11
N SER A 702 6.45 -26.21 -5.02
CA SER A 702 6.64 -24.95 -4.34
C SER A 702 6.84 -25.20 -2.85
N TYR A 703 7.94 -24.67 -2.33
CA TYR A 703 8.24 -24.63 -0.90
C TYR A 703 8.27 -23.20 -0.43
N ALA A 704 7.62 -22.92 0.69
CA ALA A 704 7.71 -21.65 1.38
C ALA A 704 7.96 -21.90 2.87
N LYS A 705 8.77 -21.04 3.49
CA LYS A 705 9.01 -21.04 4.95
C LYS A 705 8.97 -19.62 5.46
N TYR A 706 8.30 -19.45 6.58
CA TYR A 706 8.26 -18.23 7.37
C TYR A 706 8.75 -18.49 8.78
N SER A 707 9.59 -17.61 9.30
CA SER A 707 10.02 -17.63 10.70
C SER A 707 9.98 -16.21 11.23
N HIS A 708 9.46 -16.04 12.42
CA HIS A 708 9.35 -14.76 13.11
C HIS A 708 9.88 -14.89 14.53
N SER A 709 10.51 -13.83 15.04
CA SER A 709 10.94 -13.70 16.42
C SER A 709 10.85 -12.22 16.82
N ASP A 710 10.11 -11.96 17.88
CA ASP A 710 9.93 -10.62 18.42
C ASP A 710 9.82 -10.70 19.94
N ILE A 711 10.48 -9.80 20.64
CA ILE A 711 10.47 -9.77 22.12
C ILE A 711 9.06 -9.64 22.69
N ALA A 712 8.14 -9.01 21.96
CA ALA A 712 6.76 -8.83 22.40
C ALA A 712 5.90 -10.09 22.23
N THR A 713 6.33 -11.02 21.37
CA THR A 713 5.55 -12.22 21.00
C THR A 713 6.27 -13.52 21.34
N ASP A 714 7.60 -13.52 21.48
CA ASP A 714 8.36 -14.66 21.94
C ASP A 714 7.97 -14.97 23.39
N GLY A 715 7.56 -16.19 23.66
CA GLY A 715 7.04 -16.57 24.98
C GLY A 715 5.57 -16.20 25.22
N TYR A 716 4.81 -15.97 24.14
CA TYR A 716 3.38 -15.75 24.19
C TYR A 716 2.63 -16.73 25.11
N GLN A 717 1.73 -16.20 25.93
CA GLN A 717 0.89 -16.96 26.84
C GLN A 717 -0.58 -16.54 26.68
N TYR A 718 -1.48 -17.51 26.64
CA TYR A 718 -2.92 -17.25 26.52
C TYR A 718 -3.47 -16.45 27.71
N VAL A 719 -2.89 -16.65 28.89
CA VAL A 719 -3.23 -15.89 30.09
C VAL A 719 -1.93 -15.29 30.60
N ALA A 720 -1.77 -14.02 30.53
CA ALA A 720 -0.58 -13.31 30.97
C ALA A 720 -0.87 -12.51 32.24
N PRO A 721 -0.09 -12.68 33.30
CA PRO A 721 -0.19 -11.81 34.47
C PRO A 721 0.33 -10.41 34.11
N TYR A 722 -0.28 -9.40 34.72
CA TYR A 722 0.20 -8.02 34.53
C TYR A 722 1.56 -7.86 35.24
N PRO A 723 2.61 -7.35 34.59
CA PRO A 723 3.94 -7.22 35.19
C PRO A 723 3.92 -6.31 36.43
N GLY A 724 4.54 -6.80 37.52
CA GLY A 724 4.72 -6.04 38.73
C GLY A 724 3.62 -6.14 39.78
N VAL A 725 2.55 -6.89 39.54
CA VAL A 725 1.48 -7.12 40.54
C VAL A 725 1.64 -8.49 41.15
N ALA A 726 1.94 -8.52 42.46
CA ALA A 726 2.16 -9.75 43.21
C ALA A 726 0.86 -10.56 43.46
N SER A 727 -0.30 -10.05 43.12
CA SER A 727 -1.60 -10.70 43.28
C SER A 727 -2.23 -10.92 41.89
N ASN A 728 -2.90 -12.05 41.70
CA ASN A 728 -3.58 -12.47 40.50
C ASN A 728 -4.75 -11.53 40.04
N THR A 729 -4.69 -10.25 40.39
CA THR A 729 -5.78 -9.30 40.21
C THR A 729 -5.87 -8.68 38.83
N SER A 730 -4.82 -8.82 37.99
CA SER A 730 -4.77 -8.21 36.70
C SER A 730 -4.25 -9.23 35.68
N LEU A 731 -5.16 -9.84 34.94
CA LEU A 731 -4.86 -10.85 33.95
C LEU A 731 -5.22 -10.35 32.56
N SER A 732 -4.34 -10.60 31.61
CA SER A 732 -4.66 -10.43 30.19
C SER A 732 -5.06 -11.79 29.63
N TYR A 733 -6.24 -11.85 28.99
CA TYR A 733 -6.70 -13.01 28.25
C TYR A 733 -6.44 -12.77 26.77
N LEU A 734 -5.45 -13.44 26.25
CA LEU A 734 -5.02 -13.28 24.86
C LEU A 734 -5.52 -14.45 24.03
N SER A 735 -6.08 -14.18 22.85
CA SER A 735 -6.42 -15.23 21.91
C SER A 735 -5.15 -15.87 21.38
N GLY A 736 -5.14 -17.19 21.30
CA GLY A 736 -4.11 -17.87 20.54
C GLY A 736 -4.29 -17.51 19.07
N ASN A 737 -3.28 -16.96 18.49
CA ASN A 737 -3.23 -16.75 17.06
C ASN A 737 -1.90 -17.27 16.50
N ASP A 738 -1.92 -17.79 15.31
CA ASP A 738 -0.73 -18.28 14.63
C ASP A 738 -0.03 -17.16 13.84
N ALA A 739 -0.43 -15.90 14.07
CA ALA A 739 0.07 -14.78 13.30
C ALA A 739 1.58 -14.59 13.40
N PHE A 740 2.15 -15.07 14.51
CA PHE A 740 3.58 -14.98 14.78
C PHE A 740 4.27 -16.35 14.85
N THR A 741 3.56 -17.43 14.53
CA THR A 741 4.16 -18.76 14.54
C THR A 741 5.00 -19.01 13.30
N ASN A 742 6.06 -19.79 13.48
CA ASN A 742 6.85 -20.28 12.37
C ASN A 742 6.01 -21.22 11.52
N GLY A 743 6.09 -21.09 10.22
CA GLY A 743 5.30 -21.89 9.31
C GLY A 743 6.07 -22.33 8.07
N HIS A 744 5.62 -23.40 7.44
CA HIS A 744 6.15 -23.83 6.16
C HIS A 744 5.02 -24.38 5.29
N ASN A 745 5.32 -24.54 4.01
CA ASN A 745 4.37 -25.01 3.02
C ASN A 745 5.07 -25.87 1.96
N ASN A 746 4.51 -27.04 1.66
CA ASN A 746 5.02 -27.97 0.66
C ASN A 746 3.90 -28.32 -0.33
N ILE A 747 3.97 -27.77 -1.52
CA ILE A 747 2.95 -27.93 -2.55
C ILE A 747 3.55 -28.67 -3.76
N PHE A 748 2.88 -29.77 -4.13
CA PHE A 748 3.06 -30.42 -5.42
C PHE A 748 1.81 -30.19 -6.27
N TYR A 749 1.98 -29.92 -7.55
CA TYR A 749 0.85 -29.77 -8.46
C TYR A 749 1.14 -30.33 -9.83
N LEU A 750 0.06 -30.85 -10.44
CA LEU A 750 0.05 -31.32 -11.81
C LEU A 750 -1.12 -30.67 -12.54
N LEU A 751 -0.85 -30.08 -13.70
CA LEU A 751 -1.86 -29.41 -14.51
C LEU A 751 -1.82 -29.94 -15.93
N VAL A 752 -2.99 -30.08 -16.52
CA VAL A 752 -3.18 -30.38 -17.94
C VAL A 752 -3.85 -29.17 -18.58
N THR A 753 -3.23 -28.64 -19.61
CA THR A 753 -3.75 -27.47 -20.33
C THR A 753 -4.05 -27.86 -21.76
N TYR A 754 -5.27 -27.55 -22.19
CA TYR A 754 -5.69 -27.65 -23.59
C TYR A 754 -5.83 -26.23 -24.18
N ARG A 755 -5.27 -26.02 -25.37
CA ARG A 755 -5.40 -24.82 -26.17
C ARG A 755 -6.13 -25.14 -27.47
N PHE A 756 -7.12 -24.36 -27.80
CA PHE A 756 -7.86 -24.46 -29.05
C PHE A 756 -7.67 -23.19 -29.88
N ASP A 757 -7.64 -23.35 -31.16
CA ASP A 757 -7.40 -22.30 -32.17
C ASP A 757 -6.18 -21.39 -31.90
N ALA A 758 -5.16 -21.97 -31.22
CA ALA A 758 -3.88 -21.30 -31.11
C ALA A 758 -3.34 -21.02 -32.53
N PRO A 759 -2.91 -19.78 -32.83
CA PRO A 759 -2.22 -19.51 -34.08
C PRO A 759 -1.06 -20.50 -34.19
N GLN A 760 -0.88 -21.10 -35.35
CA GLN A 760 0.31 -21.87 -35.61
C GLN A 760 1.50 -20.91 -35.30
N LEU A 761 2.25 -21.21 -34.25
CA LEU A 761 3.57 -20.67 -34.11
C LEU A 761 4.33 -21.22 -35.32
N ALA A 762 4.33 -20.45 -36.43
CA ALA A 762 5.33 -20.64 -37.42
C ALA A 762 6.63 -20.44 -36.65
N VAL A 763 7.37 -21.54 -36.44
CA VAL A 763 8.77 -21.47 -36.11
C VAL A 763 9.38 -20.81 -37.34
N ALA A 764 9.29 -19.48 -37.39
CA ALA A 764 10.13 -18.71 -38.26
C ALA A 764 11.53 -18.95 -37.72
N ALA A 765 12.26 -19.84 -38.40
CA ALA A 765 13.69 -19.82 -38.31
C ALA A 765 14.07 -18.35 -38.45
N LEU A 766 14.61 -17.75 -37.39
CA LEU A 766 15.13 -16.40 -37.45
C LEU A 766 16.14 -16.38 -38.56
N PRO A 767 16.01 -15.55 -39.62
CA PRO A 767 17.09 -15.42 -40.58
C PRO A 767 18.30 -14.95 -39.80
N MET A 768 19.40 -15.67 -39.94
CA MET A 768 20.70 -15.21 -39.49
C MET A 768 20.89 -13.82 -40.09
N ALA A 769 21.06 -12.83 -39.25
CA ALA A 769 21.36 -11.49 -39.69
C ALA A 769 22.68 -11.52 -40.47
N GLN A 770 22.57 -11.46 -41.77
CA GLN A 770 23.70 -11.08 -42.59
C GLN A 770 24.06 -9.65 -42.24
N ALA A 771 25.31 -9.43 -41.87
CA ALA A 771 25.83 -8.10 -41.66
C ALA A 771 25.53 -7.23 -42.90
N ALA A 772 24.78 -6.17 -42.66
CA ALA A 772 24.48 -5.19 -43.69
C ALA A 772 25.80 -4.47 -44.09
N PRO A 773 26.08 -4.28 -45.37
CA PRO A 773 27.21 -3.46 -45.80
C PRO A 773 26.96 -2.00 -45.41
N ALA A 774 28.01 -1.31 -45.02
CA ALA A 774 28.00 0.09 -44.62
C ALA A 774 27.37 0.98 -45.71
N PRO A 775 26.49 1.94 -45.30
CA PRO A 775 25.89 2.83 -46.28
C PRO A 775 26.89 3.81 -46.85
N ALA A 776 26.93 3.89 -48.17
CA ALA A 776 27.71 4.90 -48.92
C ALA A 776 27.10 6.29 -48.66
N ALA A 777 27.96 7.28 -48.46
CA ALA A 777 27.59 8.65 -48.23
C ALA A 777 26.71 9.22 -49.40
N ALA A 778 25.53 9.70 -49.11
CA ALA A 778 24.67 10.36 -50.08
C ALA A 778 25.03 11.84 -50.24
N ALA A 779 25.10 12.28 -51.51
CA ALA A 779 25.34 13.65 -51.86
C ALA A 779 24.08 14.56 -51.52
N PRO A 780 24.26 15.87 -51.26
CA PRO A 780 23.19 16.75 -50.86
C PRO A 780 22.19 17.04 -51.99
N PRO A 781 20.91 17.06 -51.72
CA PRO A 781 19.89 17.39 -52.74
C PRO A 781 19.79 18.90 -53.03
N ALA A 782 19.50 19.23 -54.31
CA ALA A 782 19.27 20.57 -54.79
C ALA A 782 17.94 21.14 -54.27
N PRO A 783 17.77 22.46 -54.18
CA PRO A 783 16.58 23.09 -53.63
C PRO A 783 15.37 22.96 -54.56
N SER A 784 14.28 22.42 -54.02
CA SER A 784 13.00 22.33 -54.71
C SER A 784 12.08 23.54 -54.45
N ALA A 785 11.31 23.91 -55.45
CA ALA A 785 10.38 25.03 -55.46
C ALA A 785 9.23 24.88 -54.41
N PRO A 786 8.59 25.98 -53.97
CA PRO A 786 7.61 25.93 -52.87
C PRO A 786 6.32 25.24 -53.32
N ALA A 787 5.91 24.25 -52.53
CA ALA A 787 4.65 23.52 -52.70
C ALA A 787 3.46 24.29 -52.11
N PRO A 788 2.24 24.09 -52.62
CA PRO A 788 1.04 24.72 -52.09
C PRO A 788 0.71 24.31 -50.67
N ALA A 789 0.08 25.20 -49.91
CA ALA A 789 -0.24 25.05 -48.51
C ALA A 789 -1.00 23.74 -48.21
N PRO A 790 -0.54 22.96 -47.23
CA PRO A 790 -1.17 21.67 -46.87
C PRO A 790 -2.52 21.89 -46.18
N ALA A 791 -3.45 20.99 -46.47
CA ALA A 791 -4.70 20.85 -45.74
C ALA A 791 -4.47 20.58 -44.27
N PRO A 792 -5.36 20.98 -43.36
CA PRO A 792 -5.13 20.82 -41.89
C PRO A 792 -4.95 19.35 -41.53
N ALA A 793 -3.87 19.09 -40.82
CA ALA A 793 -3.49 17.78 -40.36
C ALA A 793 -4.50 17.20 -39.34
N PRO A 794 -4.78 15.89 -39.36
CA PRO A 794 -5.66 15.27 -38.39
C PRO A 794 -5.08 15.38 -36.95
N ALA A 795 -5.97 15.59 -36.00
CA ALA A 795 -5.60 15.84 -34.61
C ALA A 795 -4.99 14.60 -33.92
N PRO A 796 -3.94 14.75 -33.10
CA PRO A 796 -3.30 13.63 -32.43
C PRO A 796 -4.20 13.01 -31.34
N THR A 797 -4.33 11.68 -31.36
CA THR A 797 -5.07 10.88 -30.39
C THR A 797 -4.13 10.33 -29.31
N VAL A 798 -4.58 10.29 -28.05
CA VAL A 798 -3.89 9.60 -26.95
C VAL A 798 -4.59 8.28 -26.71
N GLN A 799 -3.86 7.20 -26.90
CA GLN A 799 -4.32 5.86 -26.50
C GLN A 799 -3.59 5.44 -25.22
N LYS A 800 -4.37 5.02 -24.22
CA LYS A 800 -3.83 4.40 -22.99
C LYS A 800 -4.14 2.91 -23.02
N ILE A 801 -3.10 2.10 -22.89
CA ILE A 801 -3.17 0.63 -22.81
C ILE A 801 -2.59 0.24 -21.48
N THR A 802 -3.37 -0.46 -20.65
CA THR A 802 -2.91 -1.01 -19.37
C THR A 802 -2.59 -2.49 -19.56
N LEU A 803 -1.37 -2.87 -19.29
CA LEU A 803 -0.88 -4.23 -19.37
C LEU A 803 -0.70 -4.80 -17.96
N ASP A 804 -1.29 -5.97 -17.73
CA ASP A 804 -1.12 -6.67 -16.46
C ASP A 804 0.32 -7.17 -16.31
N SER A 805 0.96 -6.82 -15.21
CA SER A 805 2.33 -7.21 -14.94
C SER A 805 2.52 -8.73 -14.78
N LYS A 806 1.48 -9.47 -14.39
CA LYS A 806 1.52 -10.94 -14.32
C LYS A 806 1.62 -11.57 -15.71
N VAL A 807 1.02 -10.94 -16.71
CA VAL A 807 1.15 -11.35 -18.11
C VAL A 807 2.54 -10.97 -18.63
N LEU A 808 3.02 -9.77 -18.26
CA LEU A 808 4.27 -9.23 -18.76
C LEU A 808 5.50 -9.85 -18.12
N PHE A 809 5.44 -10.09 -16.80
CA PHE A 809 6.61 -10.45 -16.00
C PHE A 809 6.28 -11.59 -15.03
N ASP A 810 7.28 -12.37 -14.67
CA ASP A 810 7.17 -13.26 -13.52
C ASP A 810 7.19 -12.46 -12.21
N PHE A 811 6.82 -13.13 -11.12
CA PHE A 811 6.86 -12.52 -9.78
C PHE A 811 8.27 -12.02 -9.51
N ASP A 812 8.36 -10.79 -9.02
CA ASP A 812 9.63 -10.11 -8.70
C ASP A 812 10.62 -9.97 -9.87
N SER A 813 10.13 -10.02 -11.09
CA SER A 813 10.92 -9.92 -12.32
C SER A 813 10.53 -8.68 -13.14
N ALA A 814 11.50 -8.16 -13.87
CA ALA A 814 11.32 -7.17 -14.93
C ALA A 814 11.63 -7.76 -16.34
N ALA A 815 11.97 -9.04 -16.42
CA ALA A 815 12.16 -9.70 -17.71
C ALA A 815 10.83 -10.04 -18.37
N LEU A 816 10.60 -9.56 -19.59
CA LEU A 816 9.36 -9.79 -20.33
C LEU A 816 9.21 -11.27 -20.70
N LYS A 817 8.11 -11.86 -20.30
CA LYS A 817 7.69 -13.21 -20.65
C LYS A 817 7.33 -13.31 -22.15
N PRO A 818 7.36 -14.50 -22.75
CA PRO A 818 6.87 -14.68 -24.12
C PRO A 818 5.40 -14.22 -24.28
N GLU A 819 4.54 -14.54 -23.32
CA GLU A 819 3.14 -14.10 -23.30
C GLU A 819 3.04 -12.57 -23.17
N GLY A 820 3.93 -11.97 -22.39
CA GLY A 820 4.05 -10.52 -22.23
C GLY A 820 4.45 -9.83 -23.53
N ARG A 821 5.39 -10.39 -24.26
CA ARG A 821 5.78 -9.88 -25.58
C ARG A 821 4.63 -9.97 -26.57
N THR A 822 3.91 -11.08 -26.58
CA THR A 822 2.72 -11.26 -27.41
C THR A 822 1.62 -10.25 -27.02
N ALA A 823 1.43 -9.96 -25.75
CA ALA A 823 0.49 -8.95 -25.29
C ALA A 823 0.91 -7.54 -25.74
N ILE A 824 2.20 -7.20 -25.62
CA ILE A 824 2.71 -5.91 -26.13
C ILE A 824 2.56 -5.83 -27.66
N ASP A 825 2.88 -6.88 -28.40
CA ASP A 825 2.74 -6.91 -29.86
C ASP A 825 1.27 -6.69 -30.28
N SER A 826 0.35 -7.42 -29.66
CA SER A 826 -1.06 -7.37 -30.02
C SER A 826 -1.78 -6.10 -29.56
N GLN A 827 -1.41 -5.53 -28.43
CA GLN A 827 -2.12 -4.40 -27.85
C GLN A 827 -1.41 -3.06 -28.06
N VAL A 828 -0.08 -3.03 -27.94
CA VAL A 828 0.69 -1.81 -28.02
C VAL A 828 1.26 -1.60 -29.44
N VAL A 829 2.05 -2.55 -29.94
CA VAL A 829 2.69 -2.40 -31.25
C VAL A 829 1.63 -2.27 -32.36
N SER A 830 0.58 -3.10 -32.33
CA SER A 830 -0.53 -3.00 -33.29
C SER A 830 -1.30 -1.68 -33.20
N SER A 831 -1.36 -1.07 -32.03
CA SER A 831 -1.96 0.25 -31.85
C SER A 831 -1.05 1.38 -32.35
N LEU A 832 0.25 1.26 -32.08
CA LEU A 832 1.26 2.21 -32.54
C LEU A 832 1.43 2.17 -34.06
N SER A 833 1.33 1.01 -34.70
CA SER A 833 1.42 0.87 -36.16
C SER A 833 0.25 1.49 -36.92
N ARG A 834 -0.87 1.76 -36.23
CA ARG A 834 -2.02 2.48 -36.79
C ARG A 834 -1.91 4.01 -36.66
N MET A 835 -0.84 4.51 -36.07
CA MET A 835 -0.56 5.93 -35.96
C MET A 835 0.33 6.38 -37.08
N GLN A 836 -0.13 7.33 -37.92
CA GLN A 836 0.68 7.87 -39.01
C GLN A 836 1.87 8.69 -38.52
N LYS A 837 1.74 9.31 -37.34
CA LYS A 837 2.81 10.11 -36.75
C LYS A 837 2.80 9.92 -35.25
N LEU A 838 3.65 9.03 -34.78
CA LEU A 838 3.84 8.83 -33.35
C LEU A 838 4.64 9.99 -32.76
N GLU A 839 4.11 10.68 -31.76
CA GLU A 839 4.78 11.80 -31.09
C GLU A 839 5.56 11.33 -29.85
N VAL A 840 4.88 10.66 -28.94
CA VAL A 840 5.47 10.16 -27.70
C VAL A 840 4.74 8.92 -27.20
N VAL A 841 5.47 7.99 -26.63
CA VAL A 841 4.96 6.84 -25.88
C VAL A 841 5.44 6.96 -24.45
N LEU A 842 4.55 7.09 -23.50
CA LEU A 842 4.85 7.08 -22.09
C LEU A 842 4.54 5.69 -21.54
N VAL A 843 5.55 5.03 -21.02
CA VAL A 843 5.44 3.71 -20.37
C VAL A 843 5.57 3.91 -18.86
N THR A 844 4.50 3.65 -18.12
CA THR A 844 4.47 3.83 -16.67
C THR A 844 4.37 2.47 -15.98
N GLY A 845 5.38 2.10 -15.22
CA GLY A 845 5.40 0.88 -14.42
C GLY A 845 4.82 1.12 -13.04
N HIS A 846 4.08 0.15 -12.52
CA HIS A 846 3.53 0.15 -11.17
C HIS A 846 3.83 -1.18 -10.48
N THR A 847 4.03 -1.13 -9.18
CA THR A 847 4.10 -2.30 -8.31
C THR A 847 2.97 -2.27 -7.30
N ASP A 848 2.81 -3.35 -6.60
CA ASP A 848 2.11 -3.32 -5.33
C ASP A 848 3.04 -2.78 -4.23
N ARG A 849 2.50 -2.71 -3.01
CA ARG A 849 3.20 -2.21 -1.82
C ARG A 849 4.07 -3.28 -1.11
N LEU A 850 4.23 -4.47 -1.68
CA LEU A 850 5.10 -5.51 -1.13
C LEU A 850 6.54 -5.19 -1.48
N GLY A 851 7.36 -5.08 -0.48
CA GLY A 851 8.71 -4.58 -0.57
C GLY A 851 8.85 -3.15 -0.05
N THR A 852 10.05 -2.63 -0.01
CA THR A 852 10.27 -1.24 0.37
C THR A 852 9.82 -0.30 -0.75
N GLU A 853 9.40 0.92 -0.40
CA GLU A 853 9.02 1.93 -1.39
C GLU A 853 10.12 2.14 -2.43
N ALA A 854 11.38 2.16 -1.99
CA ALA A 854 12.54 2.28 -2.87
C ALA A 854 12.65 1.08 -3.83
N TYR A 855 12.46 -0.13 -3.34
CA TYR A 855 12.45 -1.34 -4.14
C TYR A 855 11.32 -1.30 -5.19
N ASN A 856 10.11 -0.98 -4.77
CA ASN A 856 8.93 -0.89 -5.63
C ASN A 856 9.05 0.20 -6.69
N GLN A 857 9.60 1.35 -6.31
CA GLN A 857 9.94 2.41 -7.25
C GLN A 857 10.86 1.91 -8.37
N LYS A 858 11.82 1.08 -8.02
CA LYS A 858 12.82 0.54 -8.93
C LYS A 858 12.29 -0.59 -9.80
N LEU A 859 11.58 -1.53 -9.19
CA LEU A 859 10.98 -2.64 -9.94
C LEU A 859 10.01 -2.11 -11.00
N SER A 860 9.21 -1.11 -10.65
CA SER A 860 8.30 -0.46 -11.58
C SER A 860 9.02 0.26 -12.71
N GLN A 861 10.14 0.95 -12.41
CA GLN A 861 10.96 1.60 -13.44
C GLN A 861 11.56 0.57 -14.39
N ARG A 862 12.15 -0.50 -13.88
CA ARG A 862 12.71 -1.58 -14.72
C ARG A 862 11.66 -2.25 -15.59
N ARG A 863 10.44 -2.44 -15.10
CA ARG A 863 9.36 -2.99 -15.89
C ARG A 863 8.94 -2.06 -17.02
N ALA A 864 8.87 -0.76 -16.74
CA ALA A 864 8.63 0.24 -17.78
C ALA A 864 9.76 0.26 -18.81
N ASP A 865 11.02 0.16 -18.38
CA ASP A 865 12.19 0.14 -19.24
C ASP A 865 12.23 -1.12 -20.12
N ALA A 866 11.91 -2.30 -19.56
CA ALA A 866 11.84 -3.54 -20.32
C ALA A 866 10.77 -3.50 -21.42
N VAL A 867 9.63 -2.86 -21.16
CA VAL A 867 8.59 -2.63 -22.17
C VAL A 867 9.09 -1.64 -23.22
N ARG A 868 9.77 -0.55 -22.83
CA ARG A 868 10.40 0.38 -23.77
C ARG A 868 11.38 -0.36 -24.69
N ASP A 869 12.30 -1.12 -24.11
CA ASP A 869 13.36 -1.79 -24.87
C ASP A 869 12.77 -2.81 -25.86
N TYR A 870 11.68 -3.46 -25.45
CA TYR A 870 10.93 -4.32 -26.36
C TYR A 870 10.26 -3.54 -27.49
N LEU A 871 9.61 -2.39 -27.21
CA LEU A 871 9.01 -1.52 -28.22
C LEU A 871 10.08 -0.98 -29.21
N VAL A 872 11.28 -0.66 -28.72
CA VAL A 872 12.41 -0.26 -29.56
C VAL A 872 12.83 -1.42 -30.47
N SER A 873 12.89 -2.66 -29.96
CA SER A 873 13.19 -3.85 -30.77
C SER A 873 12.15 -4.13 -31.85
N LYS A 874 10.93 -3.55 -31.73
CA LYS A 874 9.84 -3.62 -32.70
C LYS A 874 9.78 -2.42 -33.64
N GLY A 875 10.82 -1.58 -33.61
CA GLY A 875 10.96 -0.45 -34.54
C GLY A 875 10.36 0.87 -34.07
N VAL A 876 9.91 0.94 -32.81
CA VAL A 876 9.46 2.22 -32.23
C VAL A 876 10.70 3.04 -31.87
N ASP A 877 10.75 4.29 -32.35
CA ASP A 877 11.86 5.20 -32.12
C ASP A 877 12.09 5.43 -30.62
N LYS A 878 13.27 5.03 -30.12
CA LYS A 878 13.68 5.18 -28.73
C LYS A 878 13.54 6.62 -28.22
N ALA A 879 13.78 7.61 -29.07
CA ALA A 879 13.64 9.02 -28.71
C ALA A 879 12.20 9.45 -28.41
N LYS A 880 11.23 8.65 -28.81
CA LYS A 880 9.79 8.89 -28.60
C LYS A 880 9.23 8.14 -27.39
N ILE A 881 10.00 7.29 -26.73
CA ILE A 881 9.52 6.49 -25.61
C ILE A 881 10.09 7.06 -24.31
N GLU A 882 9.18 7.44 -23.41
CA GLU A 882 9.49 7.82 -22.04
C GLU A 882 9.06 6.73 -21.07
N THR A 883 9.85 6.51 -20.02
CA THR A 883 9.54 5.52 -18.99
C THR A 883 9.49 6.16 -17.62
N ILE A 884 8.49 5.80 -16.83
CA ILE A 884 8.34 6.24 -15.45
C ILE A 884 7.97 5.04 -14.58
N GLY A 885 8.77 4.78 -13.54
CA GLY A 885 8.36 3.91 -12.45
C GLY A 885 7.59 4.73 -11.43
N MET A 886 6.41 4.30 -11.04
CA MET A 886 5.60 4.95 -10.00
C MET A 886 5.64 4.18 -8.68
N GLY A 887 6.33 3.03 -8.64
CA GLY A 887 6.33 2.17 -7.47
C GLY A 887 4.90 1.82 -7.05
N GLU A 888 4.67 1.85 -5.77
CA GLU A 888 3.37 1.58 -5.15
C GLU A 888 2.47 2.83 -5.00
N LYS A 889 2.93 4.00 -5.46
CA LYS A 889 2.28 5.30 -5.19
C LYS A 889 0.92 5.50 -5.85
N GLN A 890 0.57 4.67 -6.82
CA GLN A 890 -0.70 4.74 -7.53
C GLN A 890 -1.43 3.39 -7.51
N PRO A 891 -1.86 2.93 -6.33
CA PRO A 891 -2.60 1.69 -6.24
C PRO A 891 -3.98 1.85 -6.88
N VAL A 892 -4.40 0.86 -7.65
CA VAL A 892 -5.76 0.73 -8.18
C VAL A 892 -6.65 -0.10 -7.27
N VAL A 893 -6.03 -0.91 -6.41
CA VAL A 893 -6.69 -1.63 -5.32
C VAL A 893 -5.89 -1.47 -4.03
N GLN A 894 -6.59 -1.31 -2.91
CA GLN A 894 -5.98 -1.27 -1.58
C GLN A 894 -6.28 -2.58 -0.86
N CYS A 895 -5.22 -3.25 -0.44
CA CYS A 895 -5.29 -4.52 0.28
C CYS A 895 -4.60 -4.33 1.64
N THR A 896 -5.19 -4.78 2.73
CA THR A 896 -4.82 -4.28 4.07
C THR A 896 -3.82 -5.14 4.85
N GLN A 897 -3.05 -6.06 4.22
CA GLN A 897 -2.27 -7.01 5.00
C GLN A 897 -0.79 -7.10 4.67
N LYS A 898 -0.04 -7.61 5.67
CA LYS A 898 1.39 -7.84 5.61
C LYS A 898 1.69 -9.19 4.93
N ASN A 899 2.46 -9.11 3.91
CA ASN A 899 3.36 -10.09 3.27
C ASN A 899 3.00 -11.58 3.27
N THR A 900 2.12 -12.00 2.36
CA THR A 900 1.91 -13.40 1.99
C THR A 900 1.55 -13.51 0.51
N LYS A 901 1.64 -14.69 -0.05
CA LYS A 901 1.33 -15.01 -1.45
C LYS A 901 -0.05 -14.49 -1.89
N GLN A 902 -1.00 -14.36 -0.98
CA GLN A 902 -2.36 -13.86 -1.20
C GLN A 902 -2.49 -12.35 -1.21
N LEU A 903 -1.64 -11.64 -0.45
CA LEU A 903 -1.49 -10.21 -0.61
C LEU A 903 -0.92 -9.93 -2.00
N ILE A 904 -0.02 -10.79 -2.47
CA ILE A 904 0.54 -10.74 -3.81
C ILE A 904 -0.58 -10.83 -4.87
N ASP A 905 -1.57 -11.69 -4.69
CA ASP A 905 -2.66 -11.84 -5.66
C ASP A 905 -3.72 -10.74 -5.55
N CYS A 906 -4.09 -10.31 -4.34
CA CYS A 906 -4.98 -9.17 -4.15
C CYS A 906 -4.39 -7.88 -4.72
N LEU A 907 -3.08 -7.68 -4.53
CA LEU A 907 -2.36 -6.53 -5.03
C LEU A 907 -1.99 -6.65 -6.53
N GLN A 908 -2.37 -7.75 -7.18
CA GLN A 908 -2.06 -7.97 -8.58
C GLN A 908 -2.46 -6.81 -9.51
N PRO A 909 -3.64 -6.20 -9.42
CA PRO A 909 -4.00 -5.05 -10.26
C PRO A 909 -3.06 -3.85 -10.09
N ASN A 910 -2.38 -3.75 -8.94
CA ASN A 910 -1.39 -2.70 -8.72
C ASN A 910 -0.09 -2.97 -9.49
N ARG A 911 0.21 -4.24 -9.77
CA ARG A 911 1.33 -4.67 -10.61
C ARG A 911 0.93 -4.59 -12.06
N ARG A 912 1.14 -3.45 -12.69
CA ARG A 912 0.78 -3.20 -14.09
C ARG A 912 1.79 -2.31 -14.77
N VAL A 913 1.73 -2.30 -16.10
CA VAL A 913 2.41 -1.30 -16.92
C VAL A 913 1.37 -0.59 -17.78
N ASP A 914 1.28 0.69 -17.62
CA ASP A 914 0.44 1.57 -18.43
C ASP A 914 1.27 2.12 -19.59
N VAL A 915 0.82 1.93 -20.82
CA VAL A 915 1.44 2.50 -22.00
C VAL A 915 0.49 3.54 -22.59
N GLN A 916 0.91 4.78 -22.61
CA GLN A 916 0.18 5.88 -23.22
C GLN A 916 0.91 6.33 -24.48
N ALA A 917 0.26 6.22 -25.61
CA ALA A 917 0.80 6.67 -26.89
C ALA A 917 0.04 7.87 -27.41
N LYS A 918 0.77 8.89 -27.83
CA LYS A 918 0.25 10.07 -28.46
C LYS A 918 0.72 10.12 -29.91
N GLY A 919 -0.20 10.27 -30.83
CA GLY A 919 0.09 10.34 -32.26
C GLY A 919 -1.16 10.59 -33.11
N GLU A 920 -0.96 10.78 -34.40
CA GLU A 920 -2.05 10.93 -35.36
C GLU A 920 -2.54 9.55 -35.82
N ALA A 921 -3.83 9.24 -35.64
CA ALA A 921 -4.39 7.96 -36.08
C ALA A 921 -4.64 7.96 -37.59
N THR A 922 -4.42 6.84 -38.27
CA THR A 922 -4.91 6.60 -39.62
C THR A 922 -6.45 6.60 -39.62
N LYS A 923 -7.04 7.34 -40.55
CA LYS A 923 -8.49 7.32 -40.80
C LYS A 923 -8.98 5.94 -41.22
#